data_5789dba77c7c65791c65d876fb290230
#
_entry.id   5789dba77c7c65791c65d876fb290230
#
_cell.length_a   1.000
_cell.length_b   1.000
_cell.length_c   1.000
_cell.angle_alpha   90.00
_cell.angle_beta   90.00
_cell.angle_gamma   90.00
#
_symmetry.space_group_name_H-M   'P 1'
#
loop_
_entity.id
_entity.type
_entity.pdbx_description
1 polymer ?
#
loop_
_entity_poly.entity_id
_entity_poly.type
_entity_poly.pdbx_seq_one_letter_code
_entity_poly.pdbx_strand_id
1 'polypeptide(L)'
;INGQPISLRGVNRHETHPEYGYAVTREVMETDIRIMKENNINAVRTSHYPNSPYWYYLCDKYGIYVVDEANLEVHSNMIYENARITEYMSNAIIDREYNMVNRDRNHASVIMWSLGNECKNPEILRTILVQPYVNQMGETHVLHAYDPTRPWHYEQARDNFATGIDVYSGMYETVEQMIAYAEAGHDTPYIECEYEHAMGNAMGNMDEYQAAFDTYRSLQGGFIWDFIDQSIYQTAEDGTRYFGYGGDFGERVHDDNFCANGLLLPDRTLQPEMAEVRYQYSQLKFDAFDEDHATVRMKNYFLFTDVAEKYEFRWSITADGDVAAEGVLSADAVCVANVDARTNQPGERIVTLNLPTIAKEAGKEYFLNLTVALKAQDGLLNAGHVVAYEQFAMRNDNELTSMLPDTAMTVTQDGNVLSISGEQFHTALNLETAQLTRYEALGADGTFHALIVPGEGPKGSFYRAATDNDRAFGSGLGHMNAAWKEPGAYVVTNRALYAGENPVRVTFDGCYPALENMLVSLEYRFYGDGSIRVQMHLSAPEHQQLIYIPVVGMQMTLPKAYERMTYFGCGPEENYTDRHSGTKVGRYETTVTDNFFPYMEPSETGNRTGVRWIALTDETGEGLLAAADSAPMEASALHYTPEALTQAKHPYQLKATENVILRLNAVQIGLGGDNSWYRIIVHEPYLTPLTRDYDYAYILSPLSAKEDAMEKARTIRNYP
;
A
#
# COMPACT_ATOMS: atom_id res chain seq x y z
N ILE A 1 -13.86 -12.75 -24.87
CA ILE A 1 -15.21 -12.24 -25.08
C ILE A 1 -15.26 -11.61 -26.46
N ASN A 2 -16.28 -11.96 -27.28
CA ASN A 2 -16.42 -11.45 -28.65
C ASN A 2 -15.15 -11.60 -29.51
N GLY A 3 -14.41 -12.69 -29.33
CA GLY A 3 -13.17 -12.97 -30.03
C GLY A 3 -11.94 -12.22 -29.52
N GLN A 4 -12.05 -11.47 -28.43
CA GLN A 4 -10.95 -10.80 -27.76
C GLN A 4 -10.57 -11.51 -26.45
N PRO A 5 -9.28 -11.66 -26.15
CA PRO A 5 -8.83 -12.10 -24.84
C PRO A 5 -9.17 -11.00 -23.82
N ILE A 6 -9.51 -11.40 -22.59
CA ILE A 6 -9.79 -10.43 -21.52
C ILE A 6 -8.70 -10.50 -20.45
N SER A 7 -8.47 -9.37 -19.79
CA SER A 7 -7.69 -9.30 -18.56
C SER A 7 -8.64 -8.95 -17.42
N LEU A 8 -8.77 -9.85 -16.46
CA LEU A 8 -9.61 -9.69 -15.28
C LEU A 8 -8.83 -8.88 -14.24
N ARG A 9 -9.32 -7.70 -13.96
CA ARG A 9 -8.84 -6.79 -12.90
C ARG A 9 -9.89 -6.81 -11.82
N GLY A 10 -9.93 -7.92 -11.10
CA GLY A 10 -11.08 -8.34 -10.31
C GLY A 10 -10.89 -8.23 -8.81
N VAL A 11 -12.02 -8.37 -8.12
CA VAL A 11 -12.10 -8.53 -6.67
C VAL A 11 -13.06 -9.66 -6.33
N ASN A 12 -12.82 -10.36 -5.24
CA ASN A 12 -13.79 -11.23 -4.61
C ASN A 12 -14.78 -10.35 -3.82
N ARG A 13 -16.05 -10.69 -3.82
CA ARG A 13 -17.07 -9.91 -3.13
C ARG A 13 -18.03 -10.78 -2.34
N HIS A 14 -18.03 -10.61 -1.03
CA HIS A 14 -19.11 -11.05 -0.16
C HIS A 14 -20.25 -10.04 -0.15
N GLU A 15 -21.51 -10.51 -0.01
CA GLU A 15 -22.63 -9.65 0.30
C GLU A 15 -22.63 -9.35 1.80
N THR A 16 -22.13 -8.19 2.20
CA THR A 16 -22.04 -7.79 3.61
C THR A 16 -22.45 -6.35 3.82
N HIS A 17 -23.07 -6.10 4.98
CA HIS A 17 -23.50 -4.79 5.43
C HIS A 17 -23.22 -4.66 6.94
N PRO A 18 -22.62 -3.56 7.43
CA PRO A 18 -22.23 -3.45 8.83
C PRO A 18 -23.40 -3.44 9.83
N GLU A 19 -24.62 -3.12 9.35
CA GLU A 19 -25.85 -3.15 10.18
C GLU A 19 -26.64 -4.46 10.05
N TYR A 20 -26.67 -5.04 8.84
CA TYR A 20 -27.65 -6.06 8.49
C TYR A 20 -27.00 -7.40 8.11
N GLY A 21 -25.66 -7.54 8.24
CA GLY A 21 -24.94 -8.75 7.85
C GLY A 21 -25.12 -9.03 6.36
N TYR A 22 -25.58 -10.20 5.99
CA TYR A 22 -25.75 -10.58 4.59
C TYR A 22 -26.95 -9.93 3.86
N ALA A 23 -27.77 -9.14 4.56
CA ALA A 23 -28.91 -8.45 3.94
C ALA A 23 -28.48 -7.10 3.35
N VAL A 24 -27.87 -7.12 2.19
CA VAL A 24 -27.40 -5.91 1.49
C VAL A 24 -28.55 -5.16 0.83
N THR A 25 -28.52 -3.83 0.91
CA THR A 25 -29.50 -2.96 0.26
C THR A 25 -29.12 -2.64 -1.18
N ARG A 26 -30.07 -2.10 -1.95
CA ARG A 26 -29.79 -1.64 -3.33
C ARG A 26 -28.77 -0.50 -3.34
N GLU A 27 -28.89 0.42 -2.41
CA GLU A 27 -28.01 1.58 -2.27
C GLU A 27 -26.55 1.15 -2.02
N VAL A 28 -26.36 0.10 -1.22
CA VAL A 28 -25.04 -0.47 -0.95
C VAL A 28 -24.47 -1.13 -2.21
N MET A 29 -25.26 -1.93 -2.93
CA MET A 29 -24.82 -2.54 -4.19
C MET A 29 -24.46 -1.48 -5.25
N GLU A 30 -25.23 -0.38 -5.34
CA GLU A 30 -24.91 0.74 -6.23
C GLU A 30 -23.62 1.47 -5.82
N THR A 31 -23.37 1.58 -4.52
CA THR A 31 -22.11 2.12 -3.97
C THR A 31 -20.94 1.22 -4.32
N ASP A 32 -21.07 -0.09 -4.13
CA ASP A 32 -20.02 -1.07 -4.46
C ASP A 32 -19.63 -0.99 -5.96
N ILE A 33 -20.61 -0.97 -6.86
CA ILE A 33 -20.38 -0.81 -8.31
C ILE A 33 -19.68 0.53 -8.63
N ARG A 34 -20.08 1.62 -7.97
CA ARG A 34 -19.45 2.93 -8.15
C ARG A 34 -17.98 2.88 -7.76
N ILE A 35 -17.67 2.35 -6.57
CA ILE A 35 -16.31 2.22 -6.07
C ILE A 35 -15.47 1.35 -7.02
N MET A 36 -16.00 0.23 -7.50
CA MET A 36 -15.30 -0.61 -8.49
C MET A 36 -14.96 0.18 -9.74
N LYS A 37 -15.91 0.92 -10.30
CA LYS A 37 -15.68 1.73 -11.52
C LYS A 37 -14.68 2.87 -11.29
N GLU A 38 -14.74 3.53 -10.13
CA GLU A 38 -13.84 4.62 -9.76
C GLU A 38 -12.38 4.15 -9.58
N ASN A 39 -12.18 2.85 -9.30
CA ASN A 39 -10.87 2.27 -9.03
C ASN A 39 -10.41 1.26 -10.09
N ASN A 40 -10.91 1.37 -11.33
CA ASN A 40 -10.50 0.56 -12.49
C ASN A 40 -10.79 -0.96 -12.35
N ILE A 41 -11.57 -1.38 -11.38
CA ILE A 41 -11.99 -2.77 -11.21
C ILE A 41 -13.01 -3.09 -12.30
N ASN A 42 -12.77 -4.16 -13.07
CA ASN A 42 -13.61 -4.55 -14.20
C ASN A 42 -14.30 -5.91 -14.02
N ALA A 43 -13.98 -6.65 -12.96
CA ALA A 43 -14.49 -7.99 -12.72
C ALA A 43 -14.79 -8.23 -11.24
N VAL A 44 -15.71 -9.15 -10.98
CA VAL A 44 -16.05 -9.62 -9.64
C VAL A 44 -16.27 -11.13 -9.65
N ARG A 45 -15.74 -11.84 -8.65
CA ARG A 45 -16.14 -13.21 -8.32
C ARG A 45 -17.11 -13.15 -7.15
N THR A 46 -18.29 -13.80 -7.30
CA THR A 46 -19.32 -13.83 -6.26
C THR A 46 -18.95 -14.89 -5.21
N SER A 47 -17.95 -14.60 -4.43
CA SER A 47 -17.43 -15.52 -3.39
C SER A 47 -18.35 -15.51 -2.17
N HIS A 48 -18.86 -16.65 -1.66
CA HIS A 48 -18.81 -17.96 -2.29
C HIS A 48 -20.24 -18.46 -2.49
N TYR A 49 -21.06 -17.69 -3.18
CA TYR A 49 -22.49 -17.94 -3.44
C TYR A 49 -23.02 -16.96 -4.50
N PRO A 50 -24.08 -17.35 -5.24
CA PRO A 50 -24.75 -16.43 -6.16
C PRO A 50 -25.32 -15.22 -5.42
N ASN A 51 -24.99 -14.03 -5.88
CA ASN A 51 -25.43 -12.77 -5.25
C ASN A 51 -26.91 -12.45 -5.54
N SER A 52 -27.39 -11.32 -4.97
CA SER A 52 -28.72 -10.77 -5.23
C SER A 52 -28.95 -10.56 -6.74
N PRO A 53 -30.14 -10.86 -7.29
CA PRO A 53 -30.45 -10.60 -8.71
C PRO A 53 -30.22 -9.14 -9.13
N TYR A 54 -30.35 -8.19 -8.22
CA TYR A 54 -30.09 -6.79 -8.51
C TYR A 54 -28.61 -6.50 -8.77
N TRP A 55 -27.70 -7.28 -8.16
CA TRP A 55 -26.27 -7.20 -8.41
C TRP A 55 -25.92 -7.47 -9.88
N TYR A 56 -26.46 -8.55 -10.45
CA TYR A 56 -26.22 -8.91 -11.86
C TYR A 56 -26.81 -7.85 -12.82
N TYR A 57 -27.98 -7.29 -12.49
CA TYR A 57 -28.52 -6.16 -13.25
C TYR A 57 -27.57 -4.95 -13.26
N LEU A 58 -26.94 -4.65 -12.11
CA LEU A 58 -25.95 -3.57 -12.03
C LEU A 58 -24.68 -3.90 -12.83
N CYS A 59 -24.21 -5.14 -12.75
CA CYS A 59 -23.04 -5.61 -13.51
C CYS A 59 -23.31 -5.53 -15.03
N ASP A 60 -24.48 -5.96 -15.50
CA ASP A 60 -24.92 -5.79 -16.89
C ASP A 60 -24.95 -4.33 -17.31
N LYS A 61 -25.51 -3.48 -16.48
CA LYS A 61 -25.72 -2.06 -16.78
C LYS A 61 -24.42 -1.27 -16.85
N TYR A 62 -23.46 -1.53 -15.94
CA TYR A 62 -22.25 -0.73 -15.77
C TYR A 62 -21.00 -1.41 -16.30
N GLY A 63 -21.10 -2.64 -16.81
CA GLY A 63 -20.01 -3.36 -17.46
C GLY A 63 -18.97 -3.86 -16.48
N ILE A 64 -19.38 -4.71 -15.53
CA ILE A 64 -18.51 -5.52 -14.66
C ILE A 64 -18.65 -6.96 -15.08
N TYR A 65 -17.55 -7.64 -15.39
CA TYR A 65 -17.53 -9.07 -15.65
C TYR A 65 -17.77 -9.87 -14.36
N VAL A 66 -18.53 -10.94 -14.44
CA VAL A 66 -18.90 -11.77 -13.28
C VAL A 66 -18.42 -13.20 -13.48
N VAL A 67 -17.66 -13.71 -12.52
CA VAL A 67 -17.52 -15.15 -12.26
C VAL A 67 -18.58 -15.50 -11.22
N ASP A 68 -19.63 -16.18 -11.68
CA ASP A 68 -20.76 -16.54 -10.81
C ASP A 68 -20.49 -17.89 -10.15
N GLU A 69 -20.48 -17.90 -8.81
CA GLU A 69 -20.06 -19.06 -8.04
C GLU A 69 -21.23 -19.69 -7.28
N ALA A 70 -21.32 -20.99 -7.37
CA ALA A 70 -22.32 -21.75 -6.64
C ALA A 70 -22.05 -21.71 -5.12
N ASN A 71 -23.10 -21.77 -4.33
CA ASN A 71 -22.99 -21.75 -2.87
C ASN A 71 -22.49 -23.09 -2.30
N LEU A 72 -21.23 -23.39 -2.61
CA LEU A 72 -20.53 -24.58 -2.19
C LEU A 72 -19.16 -24.19 -1.63
N GLU A 73 -19.05 -24.15 -0.33
CA GLU A 73 -17.85 -23.85 0.44
C GLU A 73 -17.75 -24.82 1.61
N VAL A 74 -16.60 -25.44 1.83
CA VAL A 74 -16.41 -26.40 2.92
C VAL A 74 -15.16 -26.09 3.75
N HIS A 75 -14.11 -25.59 3.15
CA HIS A 75 -12.80 -25.32 3.76
C HIS A 75 -12.20 -26.51 4.53
N SER A 76 -12.67 -27.72 4.28
CA SER A 76 -12.15 -28.94 4.91
C SER A 76 -12.48 -30.21 4.10
N ASN A 77 -11.74 -31.28 4.36
CA ASN A 77 -11.99 -32.61 3.79
C ASN A 77 -13.19 -33.34 4.43
N MET A 78 -13.75 -32.83 5.54
CA MET A 78 -14.64 -33.62 6.38
C MET A 78 -15.91 -34.12 5.69
N ILE A 79 -16.44 -33.39 4.71
CA ILE A 79 -17.65 -33.81 3.97
C ILE A 79 -17.33 -34.89 2.91
N TYR A 80 -16.14 -34.83 2.30
CA TYR A 80 -15.79 -35.64 1.14
C TYR A 80 -14.97 -36.88 1.47
N GLU A 81 -14.41 -36.97 2.66
CA GLU A 81 -13.72 -38.20 3.13
C GLU A 81 -14.69 -39.37 3.43
N ASN A 82 -15.95 -39.03 3.69
CA ASN A 82 -16.98 -40.04 3.94
C ASN A 82 -17.82 -40.31 2.67
N ALA A 83 -17.67 -41.45 2.05
CA ALA A 83 -18.37 -41.86 0.83
C ALA A 83 -19.91 -41.71 0.93
N ARG A 84 -20.49 -41.91 2.10
CA ARG A 84 -21.95 -41.76 2.31
C ARG A 84 -22.36 -40.29 2.23
N ILE A 85 -21.60 -39.38 2.84
CA ILE A 85 -21.87 -37.94 2.76
C ILE A 85 -21.74 -37.49 1.31
N THR A 86 -20.73 -37.97 0.59
CA THR A 86 -20.53 -37.67 -0.83
C THR A 86 -21.74 -38.08 -1.67
N GLU A 87 -22.30 -39.28 -1.47
CA GLU A 87 -23.48 -39.76 -2.20
C GLU A 87 -24.71 -38.90 -1.93
N TYR A 88 -24.98 -38.51 -0.67
CA TYR A 88 -26.08 -37.63 -0.32
C TYR A 88 -25.89 -36.20 -0.81
N MET A 89 -24.66 -35.70 -0.75
CA MET A 89 -24.37 -34.31 -1.14
C MET A 89 -24.36 -34.10 -2.65
N SER A 90 -24.06 -35.13 -3.46
CA SER A 90 -23.96 -34.99 -4.92
C SER A 90 -25.20 -34.36 -5.55
N ASN A 91 -26.41 -34.84 -5.16
CA ASN A 91 -27.64 -34.30 -5.68
C ASN A 91 -27.87 -32.83 -5.22
N ALA A 92 -27.50 -32.51 -3.99
CA ALA A 92 -27.61 -31.15 -3.46
C ALA A 92 -26.62 -30.16 -4.13
N ILE A 93 -25.44 -30.64 -4.48
CA ILE A 93 -24.43 -29.88 -5.24
C ILE A 93 -24.97 -29.59 -6.65
N ILE A 94 -25.42 -30.63 -7.36
CA ILE A 94 -25.97 -30.47 -8.72
C ILE A 94 -27.17 -29.51 -8.73
N ASP A 95 -28.03 -29.59 -7.73
CA ASP A 95 -29.21 -28.72 -7.62
C ASP A 95 -28.78 -27.21 -7.44
N ARG A 96 -27.73 -26.96 -6.67
CA ARG A 96 -27.18 -25.60 -6.51
C ARG A 96 -26.62 -25.07 -7.83
N GLU A 97 -25.78 -25.87 -8.50
CA GLU A 97 -25.19 -25.50 -9.79
C GLU A 97 -26.26 -25.22 -10.85
N TYR A 98 -27.24 -26.14 -10.95
CA TYR A 98 -28.31 -25.99 -11.92
C TYR A 98 -29.17 -24.75 -11.64
N ASN A 99 -29.50 -24.49 -10.38
CA ASN A 99 -30.31 -23.33 -9.99
C ASN A 99 -29.57 -22.02 -10.26
N MET A 100 -28.27 -21.95 -9.99
CA MET A 100 -27.43 -20.80 -10.33
C MET A 100 -27.49 -20.52 -11.83
N VAL A 101 -27.10 -21.50 -12.65
CA VAL A 101 -27.07 -21.36 -14.12
C VAL A 101 -28.47 -21.03 -14.67
N ASN A 102 -29.51 -21.70 -14.17
CA ASN A 102 -30.87 -21.45 -14.64
C ASN A 102 -31.35 -20.05 -14.32
N ARG A 103 -31.00 -19.52 -13.17
CA ARG A 103 -31.36 -18.17 -12.74
C ARG A 103 -30.60 -17.10 -13.54
N ASP A 104 -29.27 -17.27 -13.71
CA ASP A 104 -28.38 -16.16 -14.06
C ASP A 104 -27.84 -16.21 -15.50
N ARG A 105 -28.08 -17.28 -16.28
CA ARG A 105 -27.57 -17.44 -17.65
C ARG A 105 -28.01 -16.36 -18.65
N ASN A 106 -29.03 -15.55 -18.32
CA ASN A 106 -29.47 -14.46 -19.18
C ASN A 106 -28.74 -13.13 -18.90
N HIS A 107 -27.87 -13.09 -17.91
CA HIS A 107 -27.04 -11.92 -17.61
C HIS A 107 -25.81 -11.94 -18.51
N ALA A 108 -25.65 -10.89 -19.30
CA ALA A 108 -24.51 -10.75 -20.22
C ALA A 108 -23.17 -10.53 -19.48
N SER A 109 -23.22 -10.00 -18.26
CA SER A 109 -22.08 -9.80 -17.39
C SER A 109 -21.48 -11.12 -16.87
N VAL A 110 -22.27 -12.17 -16.70
CA VAL A 110 -21.78 -13.49 -16.30
C VAL A 110 -20.99 -14.09 -17.46
N ILE A 111 -19.68 -14.22 -17.25
CA ILE A 111 -18.74 -14.71 -18.27
C ILE A 111 -18.20 -16.11 -18.00
N MET A 112 -18.36 -16.59 -16.76
CA MET A 112 -17.81 -17.86 -16.29
C MET A 112 -18.67 -18.39 -15.15
N TRP A 113 -18.85 -19.71 -15.11
CA TRP A 113 -19.49 -20.43 -14.00
C TRP A 113 -18.40 -21.02 -13.11
N SER A 114 -18.56 -20.91 -11.79
CA SER A 114 -17.66 -21.49 -10.79
C SER A 114 -18.40 -22.49 -9.90
N LEU A 115 -17.81 -23.69 -9.74
CA LEU A 115 -18.42 -24.79 -9.01
C LEU A 115 -18.39 -24.65 -7.49
N GLY A 116 -17.74 -23.63 -6.96
CA GLY A 116 -17.58 -23.42 -5.52
C GLY A 116 -16.14 -23.29 -5.10
N ASN A 117 -15.90 -23.32 -3.79
CA ASN A 117 -14.62 -23.00 -3.18
C ASN A 117 -14.18 -24.05 -2.17
N GLU A 118 -12.88 -24.32 -2.10
CA GLU A 118 -12.14 -25.09 -1.08
C GLU A 118 -12.75 -26.41 -0.62
N CYS A 119 -13.42 -27.13 -1.53
CA CYS A 119 -14.10 -28.37 -1.25
C CYS A 119 -13.18 -29.61 -1.28
N LYS A 120 -11.92 -29.48 -1.65
CA LYS A 120 -10.86 -30.51 -1.65
C LYS A 120 -11.19 -31.87 -2.36
N ASN A 121 -12.21 -31.92 -3.19
CA ASN A 121 -12.51 -33.11 -3.99
C ASN A 121 -12.85 -32.79 -5.44
N PRO A 122 -11.84 -32.44 -6.27
CA PRO A 122 -12.05 -32.01 -7.65
C PRO A 122 -12.70 -33.14 -8.50
N GLU A 123 -12.50 -34.39 -8.17
CA GLU A 123 -13.06 -35.52 -8.94
C GLU A 123 -14.59 -35.53 -8.88
N ILE A 124 -15.19 -35.29 -7.73
CA ILE A 124 -16.66 -35.25 -7.58
C ILE A 124 -17.22 -34.08 -8.40
N LEU A 125 -16.64 -32.91 -8.28
CA LEU A 125 -17.12 -31.71 -8.97
C LEU A 125 -16.97 -31.86 -10.49
N ARG A 126 -15.85 -32.41 -10.98
CA ARG A 126 -15.68 -32.73 -12.39
C ARG A 126 -16.70 -33.77 -12.88
N THR A 127 -16.97 -34.78 -12.08
CA THR A 127 -17.96 -35.81 -12.40
C THR A 127 -19.36 -35.22 -12.52
N ILE A 128 -19.73 -34.32 -11.64
CA ILE A 128 -21.03 -33.61 -11.64
C ILE A 128 -21.24 -32.83 -12.94
N LEU A 129 -20.21 -32.19 -13.49
CA LEU A 129 -20.32 -31.44 -14.73
C LEU A 129 -20.72 -32.27 -15.93
N VAL A 130 -20.29 -33.50 -16.03
CA VAL A 130 -20.45 -34.36 -17.21
C VAL A 130 -21.48 -35.48 -17.02
N GLN A 131 -21.95 -35.73 -15.80
CA GLN A 131 -22.97 -36.77 -15.55
C GLN A 131 -24.39 -36.24 -15.78
N PRO A 132 -25.30 -37.11 -16.32
CA PRO A 132 -26.71 -36.75 -16.41
C PRO A 132 -27.35 -36.60 -15.01
N TYR A 133 -28.05 -35.48 -14.84
CA TYR A 133 -28.85 -35.21 -13.67
C TYR A 133 -30.32 -35.10 -14.05
N VAL A 134 -31.21 -35.63 -13.21
CA VAL A 134 -32.66 -35.52 -13.39
C VAL A 134 -33.21 -34.56 -12.35
N ASN A 135 -33.71 -33.43 -12.81
CA ASN A 135 -34.30 -32.40 -11.91
C ASN A 135 -35.63 -32.85 -11.31
N GLN A 136 -36.17 -32.03 -10.40
CA GLN A 136 -37.46 -32.33 -9.72
C GLN A 136 -38.67 -32.42 -10.68
N MET A 137 -38.55 -31.89 -11.89
CA MET A 137 -39.58 -32.00 -12.93
C MET A 137 -39.40 -33.22 -13.82
N GLY A 138 -38.42 -34.07 -13.55
CA GLY A 138 -38.14 -35.29 -14.32
C GLY A 138 -37.35 -35.05 -15.62
N GLU A 139 -36.78 -33.89 -15.80
CA GLU A 139 -35.96 -33.51 -16.94
C GLU A 139 -34.50 -33.92 -16.73
N THR A 140 -33.87 -34.47 -17.75
CA THR A 140 -32.46 -34.89 -17.70
C THR A 140 -31.58 -33.80 -18.28
N HIS A 141 -30.59 -33.35 -17.50
CA HIS A 141 -29.60 -32.34 -17.86
C HIS A 141 -28.18 -32.83 -17.61
N VAL A 142 -27.24 -32.28 -18.36
CA VAL A 142 -25.79 -32.34 -18.12
C VAL A 142 -25.34 -30.87 -17.97
N LEU A 143 -24.78 -30.51 -16.83
CA LEU A 143 -24.50 -29.12 -16.48
C LEU A 143 -23.63 -28.41 -17.54
N HIS A 144 -22.53 -29.06 -17.95
CA HIS A 144 -21.65 -28.48 -18.98
C HIS A 144 -22.37 -28.28 -20.34
N ALA A 145 -23.31 -29.16 -20.68
CA ALA A 145 -24.11 -29.06 -21.90
C ALA A 145 -25.33 -28.12 -21.74
N TYR A 146 -25.71 -27.82 -20.51
CA TYR A 146 -26.84 -26.93 -20.21
C TYR A 146 -26.58 -25.46 -20.57
N ASP A 147 -25.34 -25.00 -20.33
CA ASP A 147 -24.85 -23.75 -20.90
C ASP A 147 -23.46 -23.95 -21.55
N PRO A 148 -23.40 -24.26 -22.83
CA PRO A 148 -22.14 -24.42 -23.55
C PRO A 148 -21.51 -23.08 -24.00
N THR A 149 -22.10 -21.94 -23.60
CA THR A 149 -21.67 -20.61 -24.07
C THR A 149 -20.63 -19.97 -23.15
N ARG A 150 -20.46 -20.51 -21.94
CA ARG A 150 -19.54 -19.99 -20.93
C ARG A 150 -18.62 -21.10 -20.43
N PRO A 151 -17.33 -20.75 -20.13
CA PRO A 151 -16.40 -21.67 -19.52
C PRO A 151 -16.80 -22.00 -18.06
N TRP A 152 -16.35 -23.17 -17.62
CA TRP A 152 -16.49 -23.65 -16.26
C TRP A 152 -15.16 -23.59 -15.52
N HIS A 153 -15.21 -23.12 -14.29
CA HIS A 153 -14.10 -22.91 -13.38
C HIS A 153 -14.30 -23.68 -12.07
N TYR A 154 -13.22 -24.08 -11.47
CA TYR A 154 -13.15 -24.54 -10.09
C TYR A 154 -11.74 -24.35 -9.54
N GLU A 155 -11.61 -23.73 -8.36
CA GLU A 155 -10.33 -23.27 -7.82
C GLU A 155 -9.28 -24.37 -7.57
N GLN A 156 -9.70 -25.61 -7.31
CA GLN A 156 -8.79 -26.75 -7.10
C GLN A 156 -8.59 -27.64 -8.34
N ALA A 157 -9.12 -27.25 -9.49
CA ALA A 157 -8.94 -28.00 -10.72
C ALA A 157 -7.60 -27.67 -11.41
N ARG A 158 -6.49 -27.95 -10.74
CA ARG A 158 -5.15 -27.54 -11.20
C ARG A 158 -4.53 -28.51 -12.20
N ASP A 159 -4.61 -29.84 -11.97
CA ASP A 159 -3.76 -30.80 -12.65
C ASP A 159 -4.43 -31.62 -13.76
N ASN A 160 -5.72 -31.47 -14.01
CA ASN A 160 -6.38 -32.37 -14.96
C ASN A 160 -7.63 -31.73 -15.59
N PHE A 161 -7.46 -31.13 -16.76
CA PHE A 161 -8.53 -30.52 -17.54
C PHE A 161 -9.41 -31.52 -18.32
N ALA A 162 -9.26 -32.84 -18.10
CA ALA A 162 -9.85 -33.85 -18.94
C ALA A 162 -11.39 -33.97 -18.85
N THR A 163 -12.05 -33.24 -17.92
CA THR A 163 -13.48 -33.45 -17.63
C THR A 163 -14.27 -32.17 -17.41
N GLY A 164 -14.20 -31.21 -18.37
CA GLY A 164 -15.20 -30.14 -18.42
C GLY A 164 -14.89 -28.88 -17.62
N ILE A 165 -13.69 -28.77 -17.04
CA ILE A 165 -13.15 -27.52 -16.52
C ILE A 165 -12.33 -26.86 -17.61
N ASP A 166 -12.61 -25.58 -17.90
CA ASP A 166 -12.09 -24.89 -19.07
C ASP A 166 -10.97 -23.91 -18.71
N VAL A 167 -10.77 -23.61 -17.43
CA VAL A 167 -9.84 -22.59 -16.92
C VAL A 167 -8.98 -23.18 -15.80
N TYR A 168 -7.67 -23.00 -15.88
CA TYR A 168 -6.78 -23.30 -14.77
C TYR A 168 -6.92 -22.23 -13.72
N SER A 169 -7.03 -22.62 -12.45
CA SER A 169 -7.17 -21.68 -11.33
C SER A 169 -5.99 -21.77 -10.39
N GLY A 170 -5.30 -20.66 -10.19
CA GLY A 170 -4.46 -20.42 -9.02
C GLY A 170 -5.29 -19.92 -7.84
N MET A 171 -4.76 -20.09 -6.64
CA MET A 171 -5.24 -19.50 -5.41
C MET A 171 -4.02 -19.22 -4.54
N TYR A 172 -3.66 -17.94 -4.38
CA TYR A 172 -2.46 -17.48 -3.68
C TYR A 172 -1.18 -18.14 -4.21
N GLU A 173 -1.11 -18.36 -5.52
CA GLU A 173 0.14 -18.79 -6.16
C GLU A 173 1.12 -17.61 -6.19
N THR A 174 2.41 -17.88 -5.99
CA THR A 174 3.41 -16.82 -6.10
C THR A 174 3.60 -16.39 -7.55
N VAL A 175 4.15 -15.20 -7.76
CA VAL A 175 4.45 -14.69 -9.11
C VAL A 175 5.30 -15.68 -9.91
N GLU A 176 6.30 -16.33 -9.26
CA GLU A 176 7.15 -17.34 -9.93
C GLU A 176 6.35 -18.58 -10.36
N GLN A 177 5.38 -19.02 -9.56
CA GLN A 177 4.52 -20.15 -9.90
C GLN A 177 3.63 -19.86 -11.11
N MET A 178 3.04 -18.65 -11.14
CA MET A 178 2.26 -18.17 -12.28
C MET A 178 3.11 -18.08 -13.56
N ILE A 179 4.30 -17.52 -13.47
CA ILE A 179 5.25 -17.41 -14.59
C ILE A 179 5.65 -18.82 -15.07
N ALA A 180 5.95 -19.73 -14.14
CA ALA A 180 6.30 -21.11 -14.48
C ALA A 180 5.17 -21.83 -15.26
N TYR A 181 3.91 -21.61 -14.86
CA TYR A 181 2.75 -22.12 -15.62
C TYR A 181 2.72 -21.55 -17.06
N ALA A 182 2.88 -20.25 -17.19
CA ALA A 182 2.84 -19.58 -18.49
C ALA A 182 3.99 -20.04 -19.41
N GLU A 183 5.20 -20.17 -18.87
CA GLU A 183 6.39 -20.60 -19.62
C GLU A 183 6.36 -22.09 -19.99
N ALA A 184 5.62 -22.92 -19.28
CA ALA A 184 5.38 -24.31 -19.65
C ALA A 184 4.58 -24.46 -20.96
N GLY A 185 4.00 -23.37 -21.47
CA GLY A 185 3.34 -23.31 -22.77
C GLY A 185 1.96 -23.95 -22.79
N HIS A 186 1.22 -23.84 -21.71
CA HIS A 186 -0.17 -24.28 -21.64
C HIS A 186 -1.07 -23.35 -22.48
N ASP A 187 -1.96 -23.98 -23.28
CA ASP A 187 -2.98 -23.25 -24.06
C ASP A 187 -4.22 -22.87 -23.23
N THR A 188 -4.35 -23.46 -22.04
CA THR A 188 -5.48 -23.22 -21.15
C THR A 188 -5.31 -21.86 -20.45
N PRO A 189 -6.36 -21.01 -20.45
CA PRO A 189 -6.30 -19.75 -19.73
C PRO A 189 -6.15 -19.99 -18.22
N TYR A 190 -5.34 -19.15 -17.59
CA TYR A 190 -5.08 -19.14 -16.15
C TYR A 190 -5.70 -17.91 -15.51
N ILE A 191 -6.31 -18.08 -14.35
CA ILE A 191 -6.73 -17.00 -13.47
C ILE A 191 -6.25 -17.25 -12.03
N GLU A 192 -5.97 -16.20 -11.28
CA GLU A 192 -5.93 -16.24 -9.82
C GLU A 192 -7.32 -16.01 -9.28
N CYS A 193 -7.98 -17.04 -8.74
CA CYS A 193 -9.32 -16.86 -8.17
C CYS A 193 -9.27 -16.07 -6.86
N GLU A 194 -8.15 -16.11 -6.14
CA GLU A 194 -7.83 -15.30 -4.98
C GLU A 194 -6.32 -15.00 -4.96
N TYR A 195 -5.96 -13.72 -4.82
CA TYR A 195 -4.58 -13.28 -4.68
C TYR A 195 -4.54 -11.95 -3.94
N GLU A 196 -3.37 -11.49 -3.54
CA GLU A 196 -3.18 -10.22 -2.86
C GLU A 196 -4.12 -10.06 -1.66
N HIS A 197 -3.86 -10.86 -0.61
CA HIS A 197 -4.69 -10.91 0.58
C HIS A 197 -4.65 -9.58 1.35
N ALA A 198 -5.72 -8.78 1.24
CA ALA A 198 -5.79 -7.39 1.70
C ALA A 198 -6.14 -7.29 3.20
N MET A 199 -5.54 -8.10 4.05
CA MET A 199 -5.84 -8.13 5.49
C MET A 199 -5.08 -7.03 6.23
N GLY A 200 -5.82 -6.01 6.70
CA GLY A 200 -5.25 -4.86 7.39
C GLY A 200 -4.29 -4.08 6.49
N ASN A 201 -3.17 -3.61 7.02
CA ASN A 201 -2.16 -2.91 6.22
C ASN A 201 -1.31 -3.91 5.41
N ALA A 202 -1.71 -4.21 4.19
CA ALA A 202 -1.18 -5.27 3.33
C ALA A 202 -0.99 -4.81 1.87
N MET A 203 -1.09 -5.72 0.88
CA MET A 203 -1.04 -5.46 -0.55
C MET A 203 0.31 -4.96 -1.07
N GLY A 204 1.42 -5.48 -0.52
CA GLY A 204 2.75 -5.28 -1.09
C GLY A 204 2.94 -6.09 -2.38
N ASN A 205 3.83 -5.65 -3.27
CA ASN A 205 4.24 -6.33 -4.51
C ASN A 205 3.14 -6.61 -5.56
N MET A 206 2.01 -5.91 -5.52
CA MET A 206 0.95 -6.03 -6.52
C MET A 206 1.44 -5.68 -7.95
N ASP A 207 2.44 -4.85 -8.07
CA ASP A 207 3.07 -4.50 -9.35
C ASP A 207 3.73 -5.69 -10.03
N GLU A 208 4.30 -6.63 -9.28
CA GLU A 208 4.91 -7.86 -9.80
C GLU A 208 3.85 -8.81 -10.36
N TYR A 209 2.73 -9.01 -9.65
CA TYR A 209 1.57 -9.76 -10.16
C TYR A 209 1.02 -9.15 -11.44
N GLN A 210 0.80 -7.82 -11.43
CA GLN A 210 0.25 -7.15 -12.61
C GLN A 210 1.21 -7.19 -13.80
N ALA A 211 2.53 -7.12 -13.57
CA ALA A 211 3.53 -7.27 -14.61
C ALA A 211 3.49 -8.69 -15.25
N ALA A 212 3.29 -9.73 -14.45
CA ALA A 212 3.11 -11.09 -14.94
C ALA A 212 1.84 -11.22 -15.80
N PHE A 213 0.69 -10.72 -15.33
CA PHE A 213 -0.58 -10.71 -16.08
C PHE A 213 -0.47 -9.93 -17.40
N ASP A 214 0.23 -8.81 -17.40
CA ASP A 214 0.41 -7.98 -18.60
C ASP A 214 1.42 -8.58 -19.60
N THR A 215 2.28 -9.50 -19.17
CA THR A 215 3.34 -10.08 -20.00
C THR A 215 2.92 -11.39 -20.68
N TYR A 216 2.27 -12.27 -19.96
CA TYR A 216 2.01 -13.64 -20.41
C TYR A 216 0.57 -13.82 -20.91
N ARG A 217 0.44 -14.27 -22.17
CA ARG A 217 -0.87 -14.43 -22.83
C ARG A 217 -1.84 -15.36 -22.10
N SER A 218 -1.34 -16.44 -21.49
CA SER A 218 -2.15 -17.42 -20.77
C SER A 218 -2.68 -16.91 -19.44
N LEU A 219 -2.03 -15.90 -18.83
CA LEU A 219 -2.45 -15.32 -17.58
C LEU A 219 -3.53 -14.25 -17.84
N GLN A 220 -4.76 -14.54 -17.43
CA GLN A 220 -5.94 -13.70 -17.73
C GLN A 220 -6.31 -12.75 -16.59
N GLY A 221 -5.43 -12.59 -15.57
CA GLY A 221 -5.68 -11.77 -14.39
C GLY A 221 -6.23 -12.56 -13.21
N GLY A 222 -6.81 -11.87 -12.25
CA GLY A 222 -7.28 -12.49 -11.02
C GLY A 222 -8.25 -11.62 -10.22
N PHE A 223 -8.55 -12.10 -9.00
CA PHE A 223 -9.50 -11.49 -8.09
C PHE A 223 -8.84 -11.29 -6.72
N ILE A 224 -8.64 -10.05 -6.30
CA ILE A 224 -8.08 -9.71 -4.98
C ILE A 224 -8.99 -10.28 -3.88
N TRP A 225 -8.43 -10.86 -2.84
CA TRP A 225 -9.15 -11.26 -1.64
C TRP A 225 -8.97 -10.22 -0.53
N ASP A 226 -10.02 -9.43 -0.16
CA ASP A 226 -11.27 -9.34 -0.90
C ASP A 226 -11.68 -7.86 -1.05
N PHE A 227 -12.92 -7.60 -1.44
CA PHE A 227 -13.38 -6.24 -1.72
C PHE A 227 -13.69 -5.44 -0.45
N ILE A 228 -14.19 -6.11 0.61
CA ILE A 228 -14.72 -5.42 1.78
C ILE A 228 -14.59 -6.24 3.06
N ASP A 229 -14.15 -5.60 4.12
CA ASP A 229 -14.15 -6.17 5.47
C ASP A 229 -15.55 -6.64 5.89
N GLN A 230 -15.66 -7.88 6.32
CA GLN A 230 -16.94 -8.55 6.59
C GLN A 230 -17.36 -8.42 8.05
N SER A 231 -17.14 -7.26 8.66
CA SER A 231 -17.47 -7.00 10.05
C SER A 231 -18.80 -6.32 10.21
N ILE A 232 -19.41 -6.50 11.37
CA ILE A 232 -20.67 -5.85 11.75
C ILE A 232 -20.49 -4.96 12.97
N TYR A 233 -21.33 -3.95 13.11
CA TYR A 233 -21.24 -3.03 14.22
C TYR A 233 -21.46 -3.69 15.57
N GLN A 234 -20.64 -3.33 16.53
CA GLN A 234 -20.78 -3.62 17.95
C GLN A 234 -20.71 -2.32 18.74
N THR A 235 -21.10 -2.35 20.01
CA THR A 235 -21.05 -1.20 20.92
C THR A 235 -20.25 -1.59 22.16
N ALA A 236 -19.18 -0.83 22.44
CA ALA A 236 -18.38 -1.00 23.65
C ALA A 236 -19.12 -0.57 24.93
N GLU A 237 -18.58 -0.93 26.09
CA GLU A 237 -19.20 -0.60 27.39
C GLU A 237 -19.38 0.91 27.62
N ASP A 238 -18.52 1.74 27.04
CA ASP A 238 -18.60 3.21 27.13
C ASP A 238 -19.59 3.84 26.12
N GLY A 239 -20.24 3.00 25.29
CA GLY A 239 -21.16 3.43 24.25
C GLY A 239 -20.52 3.72 22.91
N THR A 240 -19.20 3.57 22.75
CA THR A 240 -18.50 3.75 21.47
C THR A 240 -18.89 2.65 20.50
N ARG A 241 -19.30 3.03 19.30
CA ARG A 241 -19.62 2.11 18.22
C ARG A 241 -18.35 1.75 17.45
N TYR A 242 -18.17 0.49 17.17
CA TYR A 242 -17.02 -0.02 16.44
C TYR A 242 -17.39 -1.19 15.54
N PHE A 243 -16.50 -1.58 14.62
CA PHE A 243 -16.65 -2.79 13.82
C PHE A 243 -16.14 -3.98 14.63
N GLY A 244 -17.05 -4.92 14.90
CA GLY A 244 -16.73 -6.13 15.64
C GLY A 244 -16.32 -7.26 14.71
N TYR A 245 -15.43 -8.12 15.20
CA TYR A 245 -14.94 -9.32 14.50
C TYR A 245 -14.95 -10.54 15.42
N GLY A 246 -14.30 -11.63 15.06
CA GLY A 246 -14.36 -12.90 15.80
C GLY A 246 -13.99 -12.75 17.28
N GLY A 247 -14.89 -13.25 18.16
CA GLY A 247 -14.79 -13.16 19.61
C GLY A 247 -15.59 -12.01 20.25
N ASP A 248 -15.87 -10.94 19.52
CA ASP A 248 -16.55 -9.76 20.07
C ASP A 248 -18.03 -10.01 20.40
N PHE A 249 -18.63 -11.08 19.89
CA PHE A 249 -20.02 -11.44 20.08
C PHE A 249 -20.20 -12.55 21.14
N GLY A 250 -19.11 -12.93 21.83
CA GLY A 250 -19.11 -13.94 22.89
C GLY A 250 -18.97 -15.38 22.40
N GLU A 251 -18.67 -15.59 21.14
CA GLU A 251 -18.36 -16.91 20.58
C GLU A 251 -17.01 -17.41 21.10
N ARG A 252 -16.89 -18.73 21.32
CA ARG A 252 -15.67 -19.33 21.90
C ARG A 252 -14.69 -19.83 20.84
N VAL A 253 -15.17 -20.12 19.63
CA VAL A 253 -14.36 -20.58 18.51
C VAL A 253 -14.46 -19.53 17.44
N HIS A 254 -13.36 -18.86 17.13
CA HIS A 254 -13.27 -17.78 16.15
C HIS A 254 -11.81 -17.64 15.66
N ASP A 255 -11.64 -16.90 14.59
CA ASP A 255 -10.34 -16.59 13.98
C ASP A 255 -10.01 -15.10 14.06
N ASP A 256 -10.36 -14.47 15.20
CA ASP A 256 -10.13 -13.03 15.47
C ASP A 256 -10.58 -12.14 14.29
N ASN A 257 -9.71 -11.26 13.80
CA ASN A 257 -9.99 -10.32 12.71
C ASN A 257 -9.87 -10.92 11.30
N PHE A 258 -9.85 -12.26 11.14
CA PHE A 258 -9.65 -12.90 9.84
C PHE A 258 -10.81 -12.75 8.85
N CYS A 259 -11.86 -12.03 9.23
CA CYS A 259 -12.92 -11.55 8.35
C CYS A 259 -12.68 -10.12 7.84
N ALA A 260 -11.61 -9.47 8.28
CA ALA A 260 -11.23 -8.11 7.92
C ALA A 260 -10.04 -8.12 6.93
N ASN A 261 -10.32 -8.52 5.71
CA ASN A 261 -9.35 -8.71 4.63
C ASN A 261 -9.76 -8.01 3.33
N GLY A 262 -10.55 -6.93 3.46
CA GLY A 262 -11.06 -6.15 2.35
C GLY A 262 -10.23 -4.92 2.00
N LEU A 263 -10.39 -4.45 0.76
CA LEU A 263 -9.89 -3.15 0.29
C LEU A 263 -10.70 -1.97 0.87
N LEU A 264 -11.80 -2.26 1.53
CA LEU A 264 -12.72 -1.30 2.14
C LEU A 264 -13.03 -1.71 3.57
N LEU A 265 -13.14 -0.73 4.46
CA LEU A 265 -13.80 -0.93 5.74
C LEU A 265 -15.28 -1.30 5.53
N PRO A 266 -15.97 -1.91 6.53
CA PRO A 266 -17.35 -2.37 6.36
C PRO A 266 -18.34 -1.28 5.93
N ASP A 267 -18.07 -0.02 6.25
CA ASP A 267 -18.89 1.15 5.85
C ASP A 267 -18.55 1.72 4.47
N ARG A 268 -17.66 1.06 3.71
CA ARG A 268 -17.18 1.44 2.39
C ARG A 268 -16.15 2.57 2.38
N THR A 269 -15.58 2.93 3.52
CA THR A 269 -14.40 3.78 3.56
C THR A 269 -13.25 3.06 2.84
N LEU A 270 -12.62 3.75 1.89
CA LEU A 270 -11.48 3.20 1.14
C LEU A 270 -10.29 3.02 2.08
N GLN A 271 -9.67 1.85 2.04
CA GLN A 271 -8.37 1.63 2.70
C GLN A 271 -7.23 2.18 1.81
N PRO A 272 -6.08 2.54 2.38
CA PRO A 272 -5.00 3.21 1.63
C PRO A 272 -4.48 2.43 0.42
N GLU A 273 -4.50 1.09 0.47
CA GLU A 273 -4.08 0.19 -0.60
C GLU A 273 -4.95 0.30 -1.86
N MET A 274 -6.16 0.83 -1.77
CA MET A 274 -7.00 1.07 -2.95
C MET A 274 -6.32 2.00 -3.96
N ALA A 275 -5.40 2.87 -3.53
CA ALA A 275 -4.62 3.70 -4.44
C ALA A 275 -3.70 2.86 -5.34
N GLU A 276 -3.08 1.81 -4.77
CA GLU A 276 -2.26 0.86 -5.53
C GLU A 276 -3.12 0.07 -6.53
N VAL A 277 -4.27 -0.45 -6.07
CA VAL A 277 -5.24 -1.17 -6.94
C VAL A 277 -5.67 -0.29 -8.12
N ARG A 278 -6.07 0.95 -7.87
CA ARG A 278 -6.49 1.89 -8.92
C ARG A 278 -5.40 2.13 -9.95
N TYR A 279 -4.15 2.24 -9.53
CA TYR A 279 -3.01 2.44 -10.41
C TYR A 279 -2.70 1.18 -11.22
N GLN A 280 -2.53 0.03 -10.55
CA GLN A 280 -2.17 -1.23 -11.19
C GLN A 280 -3.25 -1.72 -12.14
N TYR A 281 -4.52 -1.51 -11.80
CA TYR A 281 -5.67 -1.87 -12.64
C TYR A 281 -5.96 -0.89 -13.79
N SER A 282 -5.18 0.18 -13.92
CA SER A 282 -5.30 1.07 -15.08
C SER A 282 -5.08 0.31 -16.39
N GLN A 283 -5.97 0.55 -17.36
CA GLN A 283 -5.86 -0.03 -18.70
C GLN A 283 -5.05 0.83 -19.69
N LEU A 284 -4.54 1.96 -19.20
CA LEU A 284 -3.60 2.81 -19.93
C LEU A 284 -2.36 2.98 -19.08
N LYS A 285 -1.21 2.59 -19.61
CA LYS A 285 0.07 2.70 -18.91
C LYS A 285 1.06 3.50 -19.76
N PHE A 286 1.98 4.16 -19.08
CA PHE A 286 3.04 4.95 -19.71
C PHE A 286 4.38 4.50 -19.14
N ASP A 287 5.37 4.36 -20.02
CA ASP A 287 6.75 4.05 -19.66
C ASP A 287 7.75 4.66 -20.65
N ALA A 288 9.03 4.35 -20.51
CA ALA A 288 10.09 4.75 -21.43
C ALA A 288 10.08 6.25 -21.78
N PHE A 289 9.94 7.11 -20.75
CA PHE A 289 10.06 8.55 -20.93
C PHE A 289 11.47 8.93 -21.40
N ASP A 290 11.54 9.59 -22.57
CA ASP A 290 12.77 10.17 -23.12
C ASP A 290 12.65 11.70 -23.05
N GLU A 291 13.37 12.30 -22.10
CA GLU A 291 13.33 13.75 -21.88
C GLU A 291 13.94 14.53 -23.02
N ASP A 292 15.00 14.00 -23.68
CA ASP A 292 15.72 14.67 -24.75
C ASP A 292 14.85 14.83 -26.03
N HIS A 293 13.98 13.86 -26.28
CA HIS A 293 13.07 13.85 -27.41
C HIS A 293 11.63 14.24 -27.02
N ALA A 294 11.37 14.48 -25.74
CA ALA A 294 10.04 14.72 -25.17
C ALA A 294 9.04 13.66 -25.62
N THR A 295 9.39 12.38 -25.47
CA THR A 295 8.53 11.26 -25.87
C THR A 295 8.29 10.31 -24.72
N VAL A 296 7.15 9.62 -24.75
CA VAL A 296 6.77 8.56 -23.83
C VAL A 296 6.13 7.41 -24.60
N ARG A 297 6.36 6.17 -24.16
CA ARG A 297 5.62 5.04 -24.70
C ARG A 297 4.30 4.91 -23.95
N MET A 298 3.20 4.87 -24.72
CA MET A 298 1.84 4.61 -24.23
C MET A 298 1.44 3.19 -24.60
N LYS A 299 0.89 2.45 -23.63
CA LYS A 299 0.29 1.12 -23.80
C LYS A 299 -1.21 1.17 -23.55
N ASN A 300 -1.99 0.53 -24.42
CA ASN A 300 -3.43 0.47 -24.33
C ASN A 300 -3.91 -0.98 -24.18
N TYR A 301 -4.44 -1.30 -23.01
CA TYR A 301 -5.01 -2.62 -22.67
C TYR A 301 -6.54 -2.70 -22.88
N PHE A 302 -7.19 -1.64 -23.37
CA PHE A 302 -8.60 -1.71 -23.71
C PHE A 302 -8.86 -2.64 -24.89
N LEU A 303 -10.01 -3.31 -24.87
CA LEU A 303 -10.44 -4.25 -25.91
C LEU A 303 -11.31 -3.60 -26.98
N PHE A 304 -12.17 -2.65 -26.58
CA PHE A 304 -13.23 -2.11 -27.41
C PHE A 304 -13.38 -0.59 -27.33
N THR A 305 -12.52 0.10 -26.57
CA THR A 305 -12.62 1.54 -26.32
C THR A 305 -11.72 2.33 -27.24
N ASP A 306 -12.27 3.30 -27.96
CA ASP A 306 -11.48 4.35 -28.62
C ASP A 306 -11.01 5.35 -27.55
N VAL A 307 -9.73 5.24 -27.21
CA VAL A 307 -9.14 6.03 -26.12
C VAL A 307 -9.02 7.51 -26.49
N ALA A 308 -8.79 7.81 -27.77
CA ALA A 308 -8.65 9.18 -28.25
C ALA A 308 -10.00 9.92 -28.29
N GLU A 309 -11.10 9.19 -28.50
CA GLU A 309 -12.45 9.76 -28.44
C GLU A 309 -12.92 9.95 -27.00
N LYS A 310 -12.73 8.94 -26.15
CA LYS A 310 -13.30 8.86 -24.80
C LYS A 310 -12.56 9.72 -23.77
N TYR A 311 -11.22 9.82 -23.86
CA TYR A 311 -10.40 10.41 -22.81
C TYR A 311 -9.66 11.66 -23.28
N GLU A 312 -9.44 12.59 -22.33
CA GLU A 312 -8.51 13.70 -22.43
C GLU A 312 -7.17 13.33 -21.78
N PHE A 313 -6.09 13.59 -22.49
CA PHE A 313 -4.73 13.33 -22.05
C PHE A 313 -4.06 14.66 -21.73
N ARG A 314 -3.69 14.83 -20.47
CA ARG A 314 -3.04 16.04 -19.96
C ARG A 314 -1.62 15.72 -19.51
N TRP A 315 -0.76 16.69 -19.65
CA TRP A 315 0.55 16.66 -19.05
C TRP A 315 0.76 17.93 -18.22
N SER A 316 1.54 17.81 -17.15
CA SER A 316 2.07 18.96 -16.42
C SER A 316 3.53 18.70 -16.01
N ILE A 317 4.31 19.76 -15.99
CA ILE A 317 5.64 19.74 -15.38
C ILE A 317 5.54 20.46 -14.06
N THR A 318 5.96 19.80 -12.98
CA THR A 318 6.04 20.42 -11.66
C THR A 318 7.49 20.70 -11.29
N ALA A 319 7.72 21.77 -10.54
CA ALA A 319 8.98 22.16 -9.93
C ALA A 319 8.76 22.24 -8.42
N ASP A 320 9.38 21.36 -7.64
CA ASP A 320 9.16 21.23 -6.19
C ASP A 320 7.67 21.11 -5.81
N GLY A 321 6.87 20.45 -6.65
CA GLY A 321 5.43 20.26 -6.46
C GLY A 321 4.54 21.34 -7.07
N ASP A 322 5.06 22.52 -7.40
CA ASP A 322 4.30 23.59 -8.04
C ASP A 322 4.29 23.44 -9.57
N VAL A 323 3.14 23.69 -10.20
CA VAL A 323 2.99 23.55 -11.66
C VAL A 323 3.81 24.66 -12.36
N ALA A 324 4.81 24.26 -13.13
CA ALA A 324 5.65 25.15 -13.94
C ALA A 324 5.12 25.29 -15.39
N ALA A 325 4.52 24.23 -15.93
CA ALA A 325 3.86 24.23 -17.24
C ALA A 325 2.84 23.10 -17.31
N GLU A 326 1.83 23.26 -18.16
CA GLU A 326 0.82 22.22 -18.40
C GLU A 326 0.27 22.29 -19.84
N GLY A 327 -0.36 21.21 -20.30
CA GLY A 327 -0.97 21.16 -21.60
C GLY A 327 -1.81 19.91 -21.85
N VAL A 328 -2.42 19.86 -23.01
CA VAL A 328 -3.27 18.75 -23.47
C VAL A 328 -2.69 18.15 -24.73
N LEU A 329 -2.70 16.82 -24.85
CA LEU A 329 -2.30 16.12 -26.05
C LEU A 329 -3.45 16.05 -27.06
N SER A 330 -3.14 16.19 -28.34
CA SER A 330 -4.16 16.06 -29.39
C SER A 330 -4.64 14.61 -29.52
N ALA A 331 -5.87 14.41 -30.00
CA ALA A 331 -6.42 13.08 -30.25
C ALA A 331 -5.54 12.25 -31.20
N ASP A 332 -4.97 12.88 -32.22
CA ASP A 332 -4.08 12.21 -33.17
C ASP A 332 -2.78 11.72 -32.52
N ALA A 333 -2.27 12.44 -31.51
CA ALA A 333 -1.08 12.04 -30.77
C ALA A 333 -1.30 10.77 -29.95
N VAL A 334 -2.49 10.62 -29.36
CA VAL A 334 -2.84 9.54 -28.43
C VAL A 334 -3.71 8.44 -29.05
N CYS A 335 -3.97 8.48 -30.35
CA CYS A 335 -4.67 7.42 -31.06
C CYS A 335 -3.80 6.16 -31.11
N VAL A 336 -4.12 5.18 -30.28
CA VAL A 336 -3.41 3.92 -30.12
C VAL A 336 -4.38 2.75 -30.27
N ALA A 337 -3.96 1.70 -30.97
CA ALA A 337 -4.79 0.50 -31.14
C ALA A 337 -5.13 -0.16 -29.80
N ASN A 338 -6.25 -0.87 -29.79
CA ASN A 338 -6.60 -1.76 -28.67
C ASN A 338 -5.71 -3.02 -28.67
N VAL A 339 -5.89 -3.89 -27.68
CA VAL A 339 -5.20 -5.19 -27.59
C VAL A 339 -5.33 -5.99 -28.89
N ASP A 340 -4.23 -6.56 -29.38
CA ASP A 340 -4.26 -7.50 -30.50
C ASP A 340 -4.78 -8.86 -30.01
N ALA A 341 -5.96 -9.26 -30.50
CA ALA A 341 -6.63 -10.52 -30.15
C ALA A 341 -5.79 -11.78 -30.40
N ARG A 342 -4.81 -11.73 -31.30
CA ARG A 342 -3.98 -12.90 -31.64
C ARG A 342 -2.82 -13.11 -30.67
N THR A 343 -2.29 -12.02 -30.13
CA THR A 343 -1.08 -12.04 -29.30
C THR A 343 -1.35 -11.73 -27.85
N ASN A 344 -2.52 -11.19 -27.52
CA ASN A 344 -2.87 -10.60 -26.23
C ASN A 344 -1.90 -9.47 -25.80
N GLN A 345 -1.28 -8.80 -26.79
CA GLN A 345 -0.38 -7.69 -26.49
C GLN A 345 -1.16 -6.37 -26.58
N PRO A 346 -0.85 -5.41 -25.69
CA PRO A 346 -1.45 -4.08 -25.75
C PRO A 346 -1.09 -3.37 -27.06
N GLY A 347 -1.94 -2.47 -27.48
CA GLY A 347 -1.54 -1.50 -28.50
C GLY A 347 -0.48 -0.57 -27.93
N GLU A 348 0.59 -0.33 -28.69
CA GLU A 348 1.67 0.55 -28.26
C GLU A 348 1.86 1.72 -29.23
N ARG A 349 2.24 2.87 -28.66
CA ARG A 349 2.61 4.06 -29.42
C ARG A 349 3.63 4.91 -28.69
N ILE A 350 4.62 5.41 -29.40
CA ILE A 350 5.47 6.49 -28.93
C ILE A 350 4.74 7.82 -29.15
N VAL A 351 4.46 8.52 -28.06
CA VAL A 351 3.73 9.79 -28.04
C VAL A 351 4.71 10.93 -27.84
N THR A 352 4.66 11.93 -28.74
CA THR A 352 5.43 13.18 -28.56
C THR A 352 4.62 14.16 -27.71
N LEU A 353 5.23 14.66 -26.65
CA LEU A 353 4.55 15.46 -25.62
C LEU A 353 4.51 16.96 -25.94
N ASN A 354 5.33 17.45 -26.86
CA ASN A 354 5.47 18.88 -27.21
C ASN A 354 5.72 19.76 -25.97
N LEU A 355 6.65 19.34 -25.09
CA LEU A 355 6.95 20.03 -23.87
C LEU A 355 7.68 21.37 -24.14
N PRO A 356 7.37 22.45 -23.40
CA PRO A 356 8.11 23.70 -23.50
C PRO A 356 9.50 23.54 -22.88
N THR A 357 10.45 24.34 -23.35
CA THR A 357 11.73 24.48 -22.65
C THR A 357 11.52 25.24 -21.35
N ILE A 358 11.87 24.62 -20.22
CA ILE A 358 11.80 25.24 -18.90
C ILE A 358 13.23 25.57 -18.44
N ALA A 359 13.44 26.82 -17.99
CA ALA A 359 14.65 27.20 -17.31
C ALA A 359 14.65 26.58 -15.90
N LYS A 360 15.45 25.51 -15.72
CA LYS A 360 15.53 24.80 -14.44
C LYS A 360 16.38 25.57 -13.45
N GLU A 361 15.86 25.76 -12.25
CA GLU A 361 16.54 26.43 -11.14
C GLU A 361 17.39 25.43 -10.35
N ALA A 362 18.48 25.91 -9.77
CA ALA A 362 19.41 25.08 -9.00
C ALA A 362 18.74 24.43 -7.79
N GLY A 363 18.97 23.14 -7.63
CA GLY A 363 18.49 22.34 -6.50
C GLY A 363 16.99 22.02 -6.50
N LYS A 364 16.19 22.47 -7.49
CA LYS A 364 14.79 22.06 -7.61
C LYS A 364 14.64 20.69 -8.25
N GLU A 365 13.66 19.93 -7.79
CA GLU A 365 13.25 18.67 -8.41
C GLU A 365 12.11 18.93 -9.40
N TYR A 366 12.22 18.35 -10.59
CA TYR A 366 11.23 18.49 -11.67
C TYR A 366 10.61 17.14 -12.00
N PHE A 367 9.30 17.12 -12.17
CA PHE A 367 8.57 15.92 -12.56
C PHE A 367 7.61 16.21 -13.73
N LEU A 368 7.62 15.34 -14.73
CA LEU A 368 6.57 15.25 -15.73
C LEU A 368 5.44 14.37 -15.17
N ASN A 369 4.24 14.92 -15.12
CA ASN A 369 3.04 14.19 -14.74
C ASN A 369 2.16 14.02 -15.99
N LEU A 370 1.68 12.80 -16.21
CA LEU A 370 0.67 12.48 -17.21
C LEU A 370 -0.63 12.12 -16.51
N THR A 371 -1.74 12.57 -17.03
CA THR A 371 -3.07 12.29 -16.47
C THR A 371 -4.05 12.04 -17.60
N VAL A 372 -4.83 10.95 -17.49
CA VAL A 372 -5.88 10.59 -18.43
C VAL A 372 -7.22 10.65 -17.74
N ALA A 373 -8.12 11.48 -18.23
CA ALA A 373 -9.42 11.72 -17.62
C ALA A 373 -10.57 11.59 -18.62
N LEU A 374 -11.76 11.24 -18.16
CA LEU A 374 -12.97 11.21 -18.97
C LEU A 374 -13.31 12.58 -19.53
N LYS A 375 -13.54 12.69 -20.83
CA LYS A 375 -14.05 13.91 -21.48
C LYS A 375 -15.48 14.24 -21.10
N ALA A 376 -16.30 13.21 -20.91
CA ALA A 376 -17.71 13.33 -20.59
C ALA A 376 -18.10 12.29 -19.52
N GLN A 377 -19.28 12.44 -18.93
CA GLN A 377 -19.81 11.44 -18.01
C GLN A 377 -19.95 10.08 -18.71
N ASP A 378 -19.53 9.01 -18.03
CA ASP A 378 -19.66 7.62 -18.48
C ASP A 378 -20.26 6.76 -17.36
N GLY A 379 -21.55 6.44 -17.49
CA GLY A 379 -22.27 5.70 -16.47
C GLY A 379 -22.27 6.42 -15.12
N LEU A 380 -21.61 5.83 -14.13
CA LEU A 380 -21.48 6.37 -12.77
C LEU A 380 -20.32 7.38 -12.63
N LEU A 381 -19.41 7.42 -13.58
CA LEU A 381 -18.21 8.27 -13.52
C LEU A 381 -18.48 9.64 -14.15
N ASN A 382 -18.12 10.69 -13.43
CA ASN A 382 -18.26 12.06 -13.91
C ASN A 382 -17.21 12.43 -14.98
N ALA A 383 -17.50 13.45 -15.79
CA ALA A 383 -16.47 14.08 -16.61
C ALA A 383 -15.31 14.55 -15.74
N GLY A 384 -14.08 14.37 -16.23
CA GLY A 384 -12.87 14.70 -15.50
C GLY A 384 -12.38 13.60 -14.53
N HIS A 385 -13.13 12.47 -14.36
CA HIS A 385 -12.65 11.35 -13.57
C HIS A 385 -11.35 10.79 -14.17
N VAL A 386 -10.32 10.67 -13.32
CA VAL A 386 -8.97 10.21 -13.72
C VAL A 386 -8.94 8.68 -13.72
N VAL A 387 -8.66 8.10 -14.88
CA VAL A 387 -8.58 6.64 -15.10
C VAL A 387 -7.15 6.12 -15.18
N ALA A 388 -6.19 6.99 -15.47
CA ALA A 388 -4.77 6.64 -15.52
C ALA A 388 -3.90 7.86 -15.22
N TYR A 389 -2.76 7.62 -14.63
CA TYR A 389 -1.74 8.64 -14.39
C TYR A 389 -0.35 8.02 -14.33
N GLU A 390 0.67 8.85 -14.57
CA GLU A 390 2.07 8.47 -14.43
C GLU A 390 2.90 9.69 -14.07
N GLN A 391 4.02 9.46 -13.40
CA GLN A 391 4.99 10.51 -13.05
C GLN A 391 6.42 10.07 -13.39
N PHE A 392 7.14 10.94 -14.07
CA PHE A 392 8.55 10.73 -14.40
C PHE A 392 9.42 11.84 -13.82
N ALA A 393 10.51 11.47 -13.16
CA ALA A 393 11.51 12.44 -12.74
C ALA A 393 12.22 13.01 -13.97
N MET A 394 12.47 14.30 -13.97
CA MET A 394 13.22 15.03 -14.99
C MET A 394 14.59 15.45 -14.48
N ARG A 395 15.60 15.39 -15.32
CA ARG A 395 16.98 15.76 -14.97
C ARG A 395 17.06 17.24 -14.60
N ASN A 396 17.83 17.57 -13.57
CA ASN A 396 18.25 18.92 -13.27
C ASN A 396 19.72 18.91 -12.83
N ASP A 397 20.60 19.35 -13.71
CA ASP A 397 22.04 19.36 -13.48
C ASP A 397 22.52 20.65 -12.81
N ASN A 398 21.60 21.55 -12.46
CA ASN A 398 21.91 22.79 -11.75
C ASN A 398 22.00 22.52 -10.25
N GLU A 399 23.21 22.46 -9.75
CA GLU A 399 23.45 22.24 -8.32
C GLU A 399 23.43 23.57 -7.53
N LEU A 400 22.95 23.49 -6.28
CA LEU A 400 23.11 24.58 -5.33
C LEU A 400 24.54 24.62 -4.82
N THR A 401 25.06 25.84 -4.65
CA THR A 401 26.35 26.01 -3.98
C THR A 401 26.18 25.75 -2.48
N SER A 402 26.98 24.81 -1.96
CA SER A 402 27.04 24.53 -0.52
C SER A 402 27.52 25.78 0.24
N MET A 403 26.79 26.20 1.25
CA MET A 403 27.14 27.35 2.11
C MET A 403 26.88 27.01 3.58
N LEU A 404 27.87 27.28 4.42
CA LEU A 404 27.67 27.23 5.87
C LEU A 404 26.98 28.47 6.37
N PRO A 405 26.05 28.39 7.33
CA PRO A 405 25.54 29.51 8.04
C PRO A 405 26.68 30.26 8.78
N ASP A 406 26.84 31.56 8.51
CA ASP A 406 27.86 32.39 9.16
C ASP A 406 27.30 33.02 10.46
N THR A 407 26.89 32.14 11.39
CA THR A 407 26.30 32.51 12.68
C THR A 407 27.13 31.91 13.81
N ALA A 408 27.50 32.76 14.78
CA ALA A 408 28.32 32.34 15.91
C ALA A 408 27.56 31.44 16.86
N MET A 409 28.23 30.41 17.34
CA MET A 409 27.73 29.48 18.34
C MET A 409 28.55 29.60 19.64
N THR A 410 27.88 29.42 20.77
CA THR A 410 28.53 29.25 22.08
C THR A 410 28.44 27.77 22.48
N VAL A 411 29.59 27.19 22.76
CA VAL A 411 29.71 25.76 23.18
C VAL A 411 30.16 25.73 24.63
N THR A 412 29.39 25.06 25.49
CA THR A 412 29.74 24.85 26.90
C THR A 412 29.50 23.40 27.28
N GLN A 413 30.34 22.88 28.17
CA GLN A 413 30.16 21.52 28.70
C GLN A 413 30.14 21.57 30.21
N ASP A 414 29.11 20.97 30.81
CA ASP A 414 29.00 20.74 32.25
C ASP A 414 28.76 19.23 32.51
N GLY A 415 29.78 18.57 33.06
CA GLY A 415 29.79 17.12 33.20
C GLY A 415 29.54 16.39 31.88
N ASN A 416 28.45 15.64 31.77
CA ASN A 416 28.05 14.92 30.58
C ASN A 416 27.05 15.68 29.69
N VAL A 417 26.75 16.95 29.99
CA VAL A 417 25.85 17.76 29.18
C VAL A 417 26.66 18.74 28.34
N LEU A 418 26.59 18.60 27.03
CA LEU A 418 27.10 19.56 26.04
C LEU A 418 25.95 20.50 25.64
N SER A 419 26.11 21.80 25.90
CA SER A 419 25.16 22.82 25.46
C SER A 419 25.75 23.61 24.31
N ILE A 420 24.97 23.76 23.24
CA ILE A 420 25.30 24.55 22.07
C ILE A 420 24.15 25.53 21.82
N SER A 421 24.46 26.80 21.74
CA SER A 421 23.45 27.86 21.60
C SER A 421 23.89 28.95 20.63
N GLY A 422 22.92 29.51 19.92
CA GLY A 422 23.01 30.73 19.13
C GLY A 422 22.00 31.77 19.60
N GLU A 423 21.86 32.86 18.86
CA GLU A 423 20.84 33.89 19.16
C GLU A 423 19.41 33.34 19.00
N GLN A 424 19.21 32.39 18.09
CA GLN A 424 17.90 31.90 17.70
C GLN A 424 17.59 30.48 18.21
N PHE A 425 18.53 29.80 18.87
CA PHE A 425 18.31 28.41 19.29
C PHE A 425 19.11 28.05 20.54
N HIS A 426 18.60 27.06 21.27
CA HIS A 426 19.31 26.37 22.36
C HIS A 426 19.22 24.86 22.17
N THR A 427 20.36 24.18 22.33
CA THR A 427 20.43 22.71 22.31
C THR A 427 21.20 22.15 23.51
N ALA A 428 20.88 20.92 23.91
CA ALA A 428 21.68 20.18 24.86
C ALA A 428 21.75 18.69 24.46
N LEU A 429 22.97 18.16 24.44
CA LEU A 429 23.28 16.77 24.11
C LEU A 429 23.87 16.07 25.32
N ASN A 430 23.31 14.92 25.72
CA ASN A 430 23.87 14.08 26.75
C ASN A 430 24.97 13.20 26.16
N LEU A 431 26.22 13.43 26.59
CA LEU A 431 27.41 12.71 26.09
C LEU A 431 27.54 11.27 26.58
N GLU A 432 26.76 10.86 27.57
CA GLU A 432 26.75 9.49 28.09
C GLU A 432 25.73 8.60 27.33
N THR A 433 24.61 9.18 26.90
CA THR A 433 23.52 8.46 26.23
C THR A 433 23.41 8.77 24.73
N ALA A 434 24.21 9.72 24.23
CA ALA A 434 24.12 10.25 22.87
C ALA A 434 22.76 10.88 22.52
N GLN A 435 21.96 11.26 23.51
CA GLN A 435 20.60 11.77 23.31
C GLN A 435 20.55 13.30 23.31
N LEU A 436 19.89 13.88 22.33
CA LEU A 436 19.53 15.29 22.30
C LEU A 436 18.42 15.53 23.34
N THR A 437 18.75 16.17 24.46
CA THR A 437 17.86 16.34 25.60
C THR A 437 17.11 17.66 25.63
N ARG A 438 17.58 18.63 24.85
CA ARG A 438 16.94 19.96 24.67
C ARG A 438 17.14 20.41 23.23
N TYR A 439 16.10 20.90 22.63
CA TYR A 439 16.15 21.62 21.35
C TYR A 439 15.02 22.63 21.33
N GLU A 440 15.39 23.91 21.31
CA GLU A 440 14.47 25.03 21.38
C GLU A 440 14.84 26.08 20.33
N ALA A 441 13.83 26.79 19.82
CA ALA A 441 14.00 27.91 18.91
C ALA A 441 13.30 29.18 19.44
N LEU A 442 13.81 30.30 19.06
CA LEU A 442 13.21 31.61 19.38
C LEU A 442 11.99 31.84 18.49
N GLY A 443 10.81 31.92 19.09
CA GLY A 443 9.56 32.17 18.40
C GLY A 443 9.36 33.65 18.07
N ALA A 444 8.36 33.97 17.25
CA ALA A 444 7.99 35.33 16.86
C ALA A 444 7.53 36.19 18.06
N ASP A 445 7.12 35.54 19.13
CA ASP A 445 6.75 36.18 20.40
C ASP A 445 7.96 36.62 21.26
N GLY A 446 9.18 36.28 20.81
CA GLY A 446 10.43 36.60 21.51
C GLY A 446 10.76 35.67 22.67
N THR A 447 10.07 34.50 22.77
CA THR A 447 10.37 33.45 23.76
C THR A 447 10.90 32.18 23.07
N PHE A 448 11.66 31.37 23.83
CA PHE A 448 12.13 30.07 23.30
C PHE A 448 11.06 29.01 23.49
N HIS A 449 10.71 28.34 22.39
CA HIS A 449 9.76 27.25 22.35
C HIS A 449 10.48 25.92 22.09
N ALA A 450 10.04 24.86 22.77
CA ALA A 450 10.59 23.52 22.59
C ALA A 450 10.20 22.97 21.21
N LEU A 451 11.17 22.51 20.44
CA LEU A 451 10.98 21.79 19.19
C LEU A 451 10.84 20.29 19.42
N ILE A 452 11.44 19.77 20.50
CA ILE A 452 11.27 18.39 21.01
C ILE A 452 10.84 18.45 22.47
N VAL A 453 10.10 17.45 22.91
CA VAL A 453 9.82 17.29 24.34
C VAL A 453 11.16 17.05 25.06
N PRO A 454 11.46 17.77 26.17
CA PRO A 454 12.73 17.63 26.87
C PRO A 454 13.04 16.16 27.25
N GLY A 455 14.22 15.68 26.84
CA GLY A 455 14.64 14.30 27.05
C GLY A 455 14.12 13.29 26.02
N GLU A 456 13.30 13.70 25.07
CA GLU A 456 12.69 12.83 24.05
C GLU A 456 13.20 13.10 22.63
N GLY A 457 14.47 13.47 22.52
CA GLY A 457 15.15 13.66 21.22
C GLY A 457 15.36 12.35 20.47
N PRO A 458 16.03 12.39 19.30
CA PRO A 458 16.21 11.22 18.45
C PRO A 458 16.80 10.03 19.19
N LYS A 459 16.15 8.88 19.07
CA LYS A 459 16.62 7.58 19.60
C LYS A 459 16.37 6.50 18.54
N GLY A 460 17.18 5.45 18.53
CA GLY A 460 17.00 4.33 17.60
C GLY A 460 15.61 3.72 17.68
N SER A 461 15.02 3.48 16.54
CA SER A 461 13.69 2.88 16.36
C SER A 461 13.82 1.73 15.37
N PHE A 462 13.61 0.50 15.85
CA PHE A 462 13.84 -0.73 15.08
C PHE A 462 12.57 -1.59 14.99
N TYR A 463 11.46 -1.09 15.52
CA TYR A 463 10.19 -1.79 15.64
C TYR A 463 9.08 -1.01 14.93
N ARG A 464 8.16 -1.75 14.30
CA ARG A 464 6.86 -1.25 13.86
C ARG A 464 5.75 -2.05 14.53
N ALA A 465 4.57 -1.46 14.67
CA ALA A 465 3.40 -2.20 15.08
C ALA A 465 3.11 -3.28 14.03
N ALA A 466 3.10 -4.55 14.47
CA ALA A 466 3.00 -5.68 13.55
C ALA A 466 1.72 -5.60 12.72
N THR A 467 1.85 -5.67 11.39
CA THR A 467 0.73 -5.86 10.48
C THR A 467 0.18 -7.29 10.60
N ASP A 468 -0.98 -7.56 10.00
CA ASP A 468 -1.51 -8.93 9.97
C ASP A 468 -0.54 -9.89 9.26
N ASN A 469 0.10 -9.42 8.20
CA ASN A 469 1.14 -10.15 7.50
C ASN A 469 2.39 -10.40 8.37
N ASP A 470 2.81 -9.43 9.18
CA ASP A 470 3.89 -9.64 10.16
C ASP A 470 3.53 -10.68 11.22
N ARG A 471 2.26 -10.78 11.60
CA ARG A 471 1.75 -11.75 12.57
C ARG A 471 1.67 -13.15 11.94
N ALA A 472 1.23 -13.27 10.70
CA ALA A 472 1.07 -14.51 9.93
C ALA A 472 0.56 -15.68 10.78
N PHE A 473 -0.57 -15.53 11.48
CA PHE A 473 -1.10 -16.47 12.48
C PHE A 473 -0.10 -16.82 13.60
N GLY A 474 0.75 -15.86 13.99
CA GLY A 474 1.78 -16.03 15.00
C GLY A 474 3.05 -16.73 14.51
N SER A 475 3.18 -17.02 13.21
CA SER A 475 4.36 -17.68 12.63
C SER A 475 5.23 -16.77 11.76
N GLY A 476 4.76 -15.54 11.43
CA GLY A 476 5.43 -14.61 10.55
C GLY A 476 6.53 -13.77 11.19
N LEU A 477 6.80 -12.63 10.59
CA LEU A 477 7.77 -11.64 11.07
C LEU A 477 7.43 -11.07 12.45
N GLY A 478 6.19 -11.22 12.91
CA GLY A 478 5.76 -10.78 14.23
C GLY A 478 6.58 -11.34 15.39
N HIS A 479 7.05 -12.58 15.28
CA HIS A 479 7.97 -13.15 16.29
C HIS A 479 9.32 -12.43 16.34
N MET A 480 9.80 -11.94 15.21
CA MET A 480 11.03 -11.16 15.13
C MET A 480 10.81 -9.75 15.68
N ASN A 481 9.63 -9.17 15.47
CA ASN A 481 9.27 -7.88 16.04
C ASN A 481 9.29 -7.86 17.58
N ALA A 482 9.01 -8.98 18.24
CA ALA A 482 9.05 -9.06 19.70
C ALA A 482 10.45 -8.73 20.28
N ALA A 483 11.53 -9.13 19.60
CA ALA A 483 12.89 -8.79 20.02
C ALA A 483 13.23 -7.31 19.75
N TRP A 484 12.66 -6.72 18.69
CA TRP A 484 12.93 -5.34 18.30
C TRP A 484 12.13 -4.32 19.12
N LYS A 485 11.01 -4.73 19.71
CA LYS A 485 10.11 -3.88 20.50
C LYS A 485 10.81 -3.28 21.72
N GLU A 486 11.73 -4.01 22.33
CA GLU A 486 12.43 -3.60 23.54
C GLU A 486 13.96 -3.61 23.29
N PRO A 487 14.48 -2.66 22.47
CA PRO A 487 15.90 -2.64 22.10
C PRO A 487 16.83 -2.38 23.29
N GLY A 488 16.28 -1.93 24.43
CA GLY A 488 17.04 -1.53 25.59
C GLY A 488 17.73 -0.17 25.40
N ALA A 489 18.64 0.15 26.31
CA ALA A 489 19.39 1.41 26.21
C ALA A 489 20.55 1.27 25.23
N TYR A 490 20.77 2.34 24.45
CA TYR A 490 21.99 2.51 23.68
C TYR A 490 23.17 2.71 24.66
N VAL A 491 24.21 1.89 24.53
CA VAL A 491 25.40 1.94 25.36
C VAL A 491 26.55 2.55 24.58
N VAL A 492 26.93 3.76 24.94
CA VAL A 492 28.10 4.46 24.33
C VAL A 492 29.40 3.77 24.77
N THR A 493 30.19 3.34 23.81
CA THR A 493 31.51 2.71 24.03
C THR A 493 32.66 3.66 23.75
N ASN A 494 32.46 4.62 22.84
CA ASN A 494 33.44 5.64 22.50
C ASN A 494 32.72 6.94 22.09
N ARG A 495 33.40 8.08 22.27
CA ARG A 495 32.90 9.39 21.82
C ARG A 495 34.03 10.35 21.51
N ALA A 496 33.79 11.25 20.56
CA ALA A 496 34.69 12.36 20.24
C ALA A 496 33.92 13.67 20.07
N LEU A 497 34.49 14.78 20.57
CA LEU A 497 33.93 16.12 20.47
C LEU A 497 34.89 17.02 19.70
N TYR A 498 34.43 17.67 18.65
CA TYR A 498 35.16 18.59 17.80
C TYR A 498 34.57 19.99 17.92
N ALA A 499 34.68 20.56 19.11
CA ALA A 499 34.03 21.83 19.49
C ALA A 499 34.64 23.07 18.77
N GLY A 500 35.85 22.94 18.21
CA GLY A 500 36.50 24.01 17.44
C GLY A 500 36.20 24.00 15.94
N GLU A 501 35.42 23.03 15.47
CA GLU A 501 34.98 22.95 14.06
C GLU A 501 33.70 23.80 13.82
N ASN A 502 33.47 24.18 12.59
CA ASN A 502 32.21 24.73 12.14
C ASN A 502 31.76 23.91 10.91
N PRO A 503 30.72 23.07 11.02
CA PRO A 503 29.81 22.87 12.18
C PRO A 503 30.51 22.18 13.38
N VAL A 504 29.97 22.37 14.59
CA VAL A 504 30.39 21.62 15.77
C VAL A 504 29.98 20.18 15.62
N ARG A 505 30.95 19.25 15.74
CA ARG A 505 30.72 17.82 15.46
C ARG A 505 30.92 16.98 16.72
N VAL A 506 30.00 16.03 16.93
CA VAL A 506 30.09 15.03 18.02
C VAL A 506 29.84 13.65 17.44
N THR A 507 30.71 12.69 17.72
CA THR A 507 30.55 11.29 17.29
C THR A 507 30.45 10.36 18.47
N PHE A 508 29.69 9.30 18.28
CA PHE A 508 29.51 8.23 19.26
C PHE A 508 29.60 6.87 18.57
N ASP A 509 30.35 5.94 19.17
CA ASP A 509 30.27 4.53 18.83
C ASP A 509 29.61 3.83 20.00
N GLY A 510 28.75 2.86 19.73
CA GLY A 510 28.02 2.15 20.75
C GLY A 510 27.30 0.92 20.24
N CYS A 511 26.48 0.32 21.09
CA CYS A 511 25.70 -0.84 20.71
C CYS A 511 24.37 -0.91 21.47
N TYR A 512 23.50 -1.79 20.98
CA TYR A 512 22.29 -2.23 21.69
C TYR A 512 22.49 -3.67 22.20
N PRO A 513 22.86 -3.87 23.49
CA PRO A 513 23.13 -5.21 24.02
C PRO A 513 21.96 -6.18 23.91
N ALA A 514 20.73 -5.70 24.07
CA ALA A 514 19.52 -6.51 23.93
C ALA A 514 19.24 -6.99 22.49
N LEU A 515 19.87 -6.37 21.49
CA LEU A 515 19.82 -6.74 20.08
C LEU A 515 21.13 -7.38 19.62
N GLU A 516 21.59 -8.42 20.33
CA GLU A 516 22.81 -9.19 19.99
C GLU A 516 24.06 -8.31 19.86
N ASN A 517 24.14 -7.20 20.61
CA ASN A 517 25.19 -6.18 20.52
C ASN A 517 25.28 -5.52 19.13
N MET A 518 24.16 -5.31 18.46
CA MET A 518 24.11 -4.56 17.22
C MET A 518 24.85 -3.22 17.36
N LEU A 519 25.81 -2.99 16.49
CA LEU A 519 26.68 -1.81 16.55
C LEU A 519 25.99 -0.63 15.87
N VAL A 520 26.00 0.51 16.54
CA VAL A 520 25.45 1.76 16.00
C VAL A 520 26.43 2.89 16.26
N SER A 521 26.83 3.60 15.19
CA SER A 521 27.56 4.86 15.31
C SER A 521 26.62 6.02 15.00
N LEU A 522 26.70 7.07 15.82
CA LEU A 522 25.92 8.29 15.66
C LEU A 522 26.85 9.49 15.47
N GLU A 523 26.50 10.37 14.53
CA GLU A 523 27.16 11.66 14.38
C GLU A 523 26.14 12.80 14.43
N TYR A 524 26.43 13.82 15.23
CA TYR A 524 25.69 15.07 15.28
C TYR A 524 26.57 16.20 14.78
N ARG A 525 26.07 17.01 13.82
CA ARG A 525 26.68 18.27 13.41
C ARG A 525 25.72 19.40 13.68
N PHE A 526 26.18 20.38 14.47
CA PHE A 526 25.38 21.55 14.87
C PHE A 526 25.83 22.75 14.06
N TYR A 527 24.89 23.41 13.42
CA TYR A 527 25.11 24.59 12.58
C TYR A 527 24.66 25.87 13.29
N GLY A 528 25.22 27.00 12.87
CA GLY A 528 24.97 28.30 13.55
C GLY A 528 23.56 28.85 13.40
N ASP A 529 22.76 28.35 12.46
CA ASP A 529 21.34 28.68 12.30
C ASP A 529 20.40 27.78 13.17
N GLY A 530 20.97 26.90 13.99
CA GLY A 530 20.23 25.96 14.81
C GLY A 530 19.92 24.63 14.12
N SER A 531 20.27 24.46 12.85
CA SER A 531 20.12 23.16 12.17
C SER A 531 21.03 22.09 12.77
N ILE A 532 20.58 20.86 12.82
CA ILE A 532 21.31 19.72 13.36
C ILE A 532 21.27 18.57 12.37
N ARG A 533 22.41 18.20 11.81
CA ARG A 533 22.50 16.97 11.02
C ARG A 533 22.70 15.79 11.97
N VAL A 534 21.87 14.78 11.82
CA VAL A 534 21.93 13.52 12.55
C VAL A 534 22.20 12.40 11.57
N GLN A 535 23.28 11.67 11.78
CA GLN A 535 23.62 10.48 10.97
C GLN A 535 23.66 9.25 11.86
N MET A 536 23.10 8.15 11.38
CA MET A 536 23.20 6.83 11.97
C MET A 536 23.85 5.87 10.98
N HIS A 537 24.85 5.13 11.46
CA HIS A 537 25.42 3.97 10.81
C HIS A 537 25.15 2.75 11.67
N LEU A 538 24.51 1.74 11.11
CA LEU A 538 24.17 0.50 11.78
C LEU A 538 24.91 -0.65 11.10
N SER A 539 25.66 -1.42 11.90
CA SER A 539 26.37 -2.62 11.45
C SER A 539 25.82 -3.87 12.11
N ALA A 540 25.67 -4.90 11.30
CA ALA A 540 25.21 -6.20 11.78
C ALA A 540 26.29 -6.94 12.59
N PRO A 541 25.92 -7.70 13.64
CA PRO A 541 26.83 -8.59 14.33
C PRO A 541 27.23 -9.79 13.45
N GLU A 542 28.42 -10.36 13.70
CA GLU A 542 28.94 -11.51 12.91
C GLU A 542 28.09 -12.80 13.06
N HIS A 543 27.42 -12.97 14.21
CA HIS A 543 26.57 -14.13 14.51
C HIS A 543 25.22 -13.64 15.02
N GLN A 544 24.17 -13.86 14.23
CA GLN A 544 22.85 -13.31 14.51
C GLN A 544 21.75 -14.37 14.43
N GLN A 545 20.86 -14.36 15.41
CA GLN A 545 19.59 -15.09 15.38
C GLN A 545 18.49 -14.22 14.76
N LEU A 546 18.60 -12.89 14.90
CA LEU A 546 17.74 -11.92 14.24
C LEU A 546 18.17 -11.77 12.77
N ILE A 547 17.27 -12.06 11.84
CA ILE A 547 17.60 -12.12 10.41
C ILE A 547 17.24 -10.81 9.71
N TYR A 548 16.09 -10.24 10.03
CA TYR A 548 15.57 -9.01 9.43
C TYR A 548 15.25 -7.96 10.49
N ILE A 549 15.48 -6.69 10.16
CA ILE A 549 15.11 -5.53 10.98
C ILE A 549 13.78 -5.00 10.47
N PRO A 550 12.70 -4.93 11.28
CA PRO A 550 11.43 -4.35 10.83
C PRO A 550 11.55 -2.89 10.37
N VAL A 551 12.36 -2.10 11.07
CA VAL A 551 12.60 -0.68 10.79
C VAL A 551 14.05 -0.33 11.05
N VAL A 552 14.68 0.42 10.16
CA VAL A 552 15.95 1.09 10.41
C VAL A 552 15.67 2.58 10.48
N GLY A 553 15.61 3.14 11.69
CA GLY A 553 15.20 4.52 11.85
C GLY A 553 15.47 5.13 13.21
N MET A 554 14.99 6.34 13.38
CA MET A 554 14.97 7.06 14.65
C MET A 554 13.59 7.63 14.93
N GLN A 555 13.26 7.71 16.23
CA GLN A 555 12.01 8.27 16.73
C GLN A 555 12.31 9.41 17.71
N MET A 556 11.46 10.43 17.70
CA MET A 556 11.48 11.53 18.67
C MET A 556 10.06 11.98 19.00
N THR A 557 9.91 12.67 20.15
CA THR A 557 8.61 13.19 20.57
C THR A 557 8.61 14.71 20.46
N LEU A 558 7.61 15.25 19.77
CA LEU A 558 7.42 16.68 19.56
C LEU A 558 6.24 17.18 20.41
N PRO A 559 6.21 18.49 20.77
CA PRO A 559 5.08 19.09 21.47
C PRO A 559 3.75 18.89 20.74
N LYS A 560 2.68 18.72 21.49
CA LYS A 560 1.30 18.54 20.99
C LYS A 560 0.85 19.61 20.00
N ALA A 561 1.35 20.84 20.14
CA ALA A 561 0.96 21.95 19.26
C ALA A 561 1.35 21.74 17.80
N TYR A 562 2.30 20.86 17.49
CA TYR A 562 2.79 20.60 16.15
C TYR A 562 1.89 19.62 15.40
N GLU A 563 0.64 20.00 15.22
CA GLU A 563 -0.43 19.18 14.64
C GLU A 563 -0.46 19.22 13.10
N ARG A 564 0.02 20.35 12.49
CA ARG A 564 0.04 20.46 11.04
C ARG A 564 1.23 19.73 10.47
N MET A 565 0.97 18.85 9.52
CA MET A 565 1.97 18.05 8.82
C MET A 565 2.00 18.45 7.34
N THR A 566 3.13 18.99 6.90
CA THR A 566 3.41 19.25 5.48
C THR A 566 4.63 18.48 5.06
N TYR A 567 4.62 17.84 3.89
CA TYR A 567 5.76 17.07 3.42
C TYR A 567 5.93 17.12 1.90
N PHE A 568 7.13 16.83 1.43
CA PHE A 568 7.44 16.61 0.02
C PHE A 568 7.99 15.20 -0.14
N GLY A 569 7.18 14.33 -0.72
CA GLY A 569 7.43 12.89 -0.84
C GLY A 569 6.30 12.20 -1.58
N CYS A 570 6.25 10.87 -1.53
CA CYS A 570 5.16 10.08 -2.11
C CYS A 570 3.88 10.21 -1.28
N GLY A 571 2.76 10.44 -1.97
CA GLY A 571 1.47 10.64 -1.32
C GLY A 571 0.29 10.82 -2.31
N PRO A 572 -0.89 11.24 -1.81
CA PRO A 572 -1.21 11.62 -0.43
C PRO A 572 -1.43 10.45 0.53
N GLU A 573 -1.82 9.25 0.04
CA GLU A 573 -2.08 8.07 0.86
C GLU A 573 -0.79 7.52 1.47
N GLU A 574 -0.89 6.80 2.60
CA GLU A 574 0.24 6.10 3.17
C GLU A 574 0.78 5.06 2.19
N ASN A 575 2.08 4.86 2.21
CA ASN A 575 2.75 3.99 1.27
C ASN A 575 4.03 3.39 1.88
N TYR A 576 4.47 2.26 1.31
CA TYR A 576 5.58 1.46 1.79
C TYR A 576 6.46 1.04 0.60
N THR A 577 7.63 0.49 0.85
CA THR A 577 8.61 0.16 -0.19
C THR A 577 8.07 -0.76 -1.28
N ASP A 578 7.15 -1.65 -0.95
CA ASP A 578 6.50 -2.61 -1.83
C ASP A 578 5.06 -2.24 -2.21
N ARG A 579 4.57 -1.06 -1.76
CA ARG A 579 3.25 -0.51 -2.07
C ARG A 579 3.32 1.01 -2.20
N HIS A 580 3.73 1.53 -3.35
CA HIS A 580 3.89 2.97 -3.58
C HIS A 580 3.61 3.42 -5.00
N SER A 581 3.38 2.50 -5.95
CA SER A 581 3.18 2.84 -7.36
C SER A 581 1.92 3.70 -7.57
N GLY A 582 0.92 3.55 -6.70
CA GLY A 582 -0.30 4.37 -6.71
C GLY A 582 -0.10 5.81 -6.25
N THR A 583 1.10 6.20 -5.79
CA THR A 583 1.40 7.53 -5.24
C THR A 583 2.30 8.33 -6.17
N LYS A 584 2.43 9.63 -5.91
CA LYS A 584 3.31 10.54 -6.65
C LYS A 584 4.12 11.41 -5.71
N VAL A 585 5.32 11.78 -6.12
CA VAL A 585 6.11 12.79 -5.42
C VAL A 585 5.44 14.14 -5.60
N GLY A 586 5.09 14.77 -4.48
CA GLY A 586 4.43 16.06 -4.45
C GLY A 586 4.53 16.72 -3.08
N ARG A 587 4.07 17.96 -3.00
CA ARG A 587 3.90 18.66 -1.74
C ARG A 587 2.49 18.41 -1.22
N TYR A 588 2.37 17.83 -0.03
CA TYR A 588 1.11 17.44 0.59
C TYR A 588 0.98 18.05 1.98
N GLU A 589 -0.26 18.32 2.36
CA GLU A 589 -0.62 18.84 3.67
C GLU A 589 -1.69 17.95 4.30
N THR A 590 -1.52 17.65 5.57
CA THR A 590 -2.49 16.91 6.40
C THR A 590 -2.30 17.31 7.87
N THR A 591 -2.96 16.63 8.77
CA THR A 591 -2.73 16.74 10.21
C THR A 591 -2.12 15.44 10.75
N VAL A 592 -1.48 15.50 11.91
CA VAL A 592 -1.00 14.30 12.61
C VAL A 592 -2.17 13.38 12.96
N THR A 593 -3.31 13.96 13.33
CA THR A 593 -4.55 13.22 13.59
C THR A 593 -5.06 12.49 12.35
N ASP A 594 -5.15 13.17 11.19
CA ASP A 594 -5.66 12.58 9.94
C ASP A 594 -4.66 11.64 9.27
N ASN A 595 -3.39 11.66 9.69
CA ASN A 595 -2.37 10.73 9.18
C ASN A 595 -2.54 9.31 9.71
N PHE A 596 -3.36 9.10 10.73
CA PHE A 596 -3.69 7.78 11.28
C PHE A 596 -4.84 7.14 10.49
N PHE A 597 -4.61 5.96 9.92
CA PHE A 597 -5.68 5.13 9.36
C PHE A 597 -6.11 4.06 10.37
N PRO A 598 -7.42 3.95 10.70
CA PRO A 598 -7.93 3.04 11.74
C PRO A 598 -8.19 1.63 11.19
N TYR A 599 -7.15 0.89 10.83
CA TYR A 599 -7.30 -0.52 10.46
C TYR A 599 -8.08 -1.30 11.53
N MET A 600 -8.82 -2.34 11.12
CA MET A 600 -9.72 -3.11 11.99
C MET A 600 -9.03 -3.59 13.26
N GLU A 601 -7.84 -4.19 13.15
CA GLU A 601 -6.90 -4.37 14.25
C GLU A 601 -5.75 -3.38 14.07
N PRO A 602 -5.51 -2.47 15.04
CA PRO A 602 -4.48 -1.45 14.91
C PRO A 602 -3.09 -2.05 14.64
N SER A 603 -2.40 -1.48 13.67
CA SER A 603 -1.08 -1.91 13.22
C SER A 603 -0.25 -0.71 12.76
N GLU A 604 0.87 -0.93 12.09
CA GLU A 604 1.65 0.14 11.44
C GLU A 604 0.74 0.92 10.49
N THR A 605 0.86 2.24 10.48
CA THR A 605 0.05 3.17 9.68
C THR A 605 0.74 4.51 9.51
N GLY A 606 0.30 5.29 8.54
CA GLY A 606 0.69 6.69 8.35
C GLY A 606 2.09 6.90 7.78
N ASN A 607 2.76 5.85 7.28
CA ASN A 607 4.07 5.97 6.66
C ASN A 607 4.01 6.66 5.29
N ARG A 608 5.06 7.41 4.97
CA ARG A 608 5.30 8.00 3.65
C ARG A 608 6.71 7.64 3.20
N THR A 609 6.85 7.16 1.97
CA THR A 609 8.16 6.88 1.35
C THR A 609 8.61 8.05 0.49
N GLY A 610 9.86 8.02 0.06
CA GLY A 610 10.38 9.04 -0.83
C GLY A 610 10.32 10.46 -0.26
N VAL A 611 10.34 10.62 1.05
CA VAL A 611 10.22 11.91 1.72
C VAL A 611 11.54 12.66 1.62
N ARG A 612 11.50 13.83 0.97
CA ARG A 612 12.63 14.77 0.91
C ARG A 612 12.69 15.64 2.15
N TRP A 613 11.51 16.01 2.65
CA TRP A 613 11.36 16.72 3.90
C TRP A 613 9.95 16.57 4.47
N ILE A 614 9.84 16.75 5.77
CA ILE A 614 8.59 16.82 6.52
C ILE A 614 8.69 17.98 7.53
N ALA A 615 7.66 18.79 7.63
CA ALA A 615 7.53 19.86 8.60
C ALA A 615 6.32 19.62 9.48
N LEU A 616 6.51 19.70 10.79
CA LEU A 616 5.47 19.64 11.79
C LEU A 616 5.39 21.01 12.50
N THR A 617 4.26 21.67 12.35
CA THR A 617 4.08 23.07 12.80
C THR A 617 2.83 23.24 13.64
N ASP A 618 2.81 24.27 14.43
CA ASP A 618 1.63 24.73 15.14
C ASP A 618 0.70 25.57 14.23
N GLU A 619 -0.34 26.15 14.82
CA GLU A 619 -1.30 26.99 14.10
C GLU A 619 -0.68 28.29 13.54
N THR A 620 0.43 28.75 14.09
CA THR A 620 1.15 29.95 13.61
C THR A 620 2.07 29.65 12.44
N GLY A 621 2.39 28.38 12.19
CA GLY A 621 3.34 27.91 11.19
C GLY A 621 4.77 27.79 11.74
N GLU A 622 4.96 27.91 13.07
CA GLU A 622 6.23 27.66 13.73
C GLU A 622 6.37 26.19 14.11
N GLY A 623 7.57 25.61 14.01
CA GLY A 623 7.77 24.22 14.36
C GLY A 623 9.10 23.63 13.96
N LEU A 624 9.11 22.33 13.65
CA LEU A 624 10.28 21.56 13.27
C LEU A 624 10.18 21.09 11.82
N LEU A 625 11.25 21.36 11.06
CA LEU A 625 11.50 20.78 9.74
C LEU A 625 12.53 19.67 9.88
N ALA A 626 12.25 18.50 9.29
CA ALA A 626 13.21 17.43 9.10
C ALA A 626 13.41 17.18 7.59
N ALA A 627 14.62 17.34 7.10
CA ALA A 627 14.97 17.11 5.70
C ALA A 627 15.90 15.91 5.55
N ALA A 628 15.65 15.07 4.56
CA ALA A 628 16.56 13.98 4.19
C ALA A 628 17.88 14.60 3.67
N ASP A 629 19.01 14.01 4.08
CA ASP A 629 20.33 14.55 3.70
C ASP A 629 20.67 14.19 2.23
N SER A 630 21.05 12.97 1.95
CA SER A 630 21.53 12.55 0.63
C SER A 630 20.51 11.77 -0.19
N ALA A 631 19.73 10.92 0.44
CA ALA A 631 18.69 10.12 -0.19
C ALA A 631 17.34 10.39 0.49
N PRO A 632 16.22 10.30 -0.22
CA PRO A 632 14.90 10.36 0.40
C PRO A 632 14.76 9.33 1.53
N MET A 633 13.99 9.67 2.54
CA MET A 633 13.71 8.84 3.71
C MET A 633 12.26 8.40 3.76
N GLU A 634 11.91 7.57 4.72
CA GLU A 634 10.54 7.34 5.12
C GLU A 634 10.20 8.16 6.37
N ALA A 635 8.97 8.62 6.48
CA ALA A 635 8.53 9.40 7.62
C ALA A 635 7.09 9.11 8.01
N SER A 636 6.82 9.12 9.31
CA SER A 636 5.46 9.14 9.86
C SER A 636 5.38 10.01 11.10
N ALA A 637 4.22 10.62 11.33
CA ALA A 637 3.92 11.41 12.53
C ALA A 637 2.53 11.03 13.03
N LEU A 638 2.43 10.53 14.26
CA LEU A 638 1.20 10.01 14.85
C LEU A 638 1.07 10.45 16.32
N HIS A 639 -0.15 10.35 16.87
CA HIS A 639 -0.40 10.46 18.31
C HIS A 639 -0.29 9.10 19.04
N TYR A 640 0.17 8.05 18.36
CA TYR A 640 0.26 6.70 18.89
C TYR A 640 1.69 6.18 18.78
N THR A 641 2.15 5.48 19.81
CA THR A 641 3.41 4.74 19.71
C THR A 641 3.18 3.38 19.06
N PRO A 642 4.20 2.77 18.44
CA PRO A 642 4.09 1.41 17.90
C PRO A 642 3.62 0.38 18.93
N GLU A 643 4.00 0.56 20.19
CA GLU A 643 3.59 -0.32 21.30
C GLU A 643 2.09 -0.18 21.62
N ALA A 644 1.56 1.06 21.59
CA ALA A 644 0.13 1.31 21.80
C ALA A 644 -0.71 0.69 20.69
N LEU A 645 -0.28 0.85 19.43
CA LEU A 645 -0.91 0.23 18.27
C LEU A 645 -0.93 -1.30 18.40
N THR A 646 0.19 -1.92 18.77
CA THR A 646 0.31 -3.38 18.94
C THR A 646 -0.57 -3.94 20.05
N GLN A 647 -0.87 -3.16 21.09
CA GLN A 647 -1.63 -3.64 22.25
C GLN A 647 -3.14 -3.55 22.05
N ALA A 648 -3.60 -2.65 21.21
CA ALA A 648 -5.02 -2.44 20.96
C ALA A 648 -5.57 -3.51 20.01
N LYS A 649 -6.75 -4.03 20.31
CA LYS A 649 -7.48 -4.95 19.43
C LYS A 649 -8.45 -4.20 18.50
N HIS A 650 -8.87 -3.01 18.89
CA HIS A 650 -9.76 -2.16 18.12
C HIS A 650 -9.32 -0.70 18.20
N PRO A 651 -9.57 0.11 17.16
CA PRO A 651 -9.19 1.53 17.15
C PRO A 651 -9.74 2.32 18.35
N TYR A 652 -10.95 2.03 18.84
CA TYR A 652 -11.53 2.75 19.98
C TYR A 652 -10.78 2.53 21.31
N GLN A 653 -9.97 1.48 21.40
CA GLN A 653 -9.16 1.20 22.61
C GLN A 653 -7.88 2.03 22.64
N LEU A 654 -7.50 2.62 21.52
CA LEU A 654 -6.30 3.44 21.42
C LEU A 654 -6.43 4.70 22.27
N LYS A 655 -5.37 5.00 23.00
CA LYS A 655 -5.25 6.25 23.75
C LYS A 655 -4.17 7.08 23.11
N ALA A 656 -4.57 8.18 22.51
CA ALA A 656 -3.63 9.13 21.93
C ALA A 656 -2.69 9.66 23.03
N THR A 657 -1.41 9.79 22.70
CA THR A 657 -0.46 10.56 23.52
C THR A 657 -0.83 12.03 23.45
N GLU A 658 -0.43 12.80 24.44
CA GLU A 658 -0.60 14.26 24.35
C GLU A 658 0.34 14.91 23.33
N ASN A 659 1.38 14.19 22.90
CA ASN A 659 2.45 14.68 22.04
C ASN A 659 2.41 13.99 20.67
N VAL A 660 3.27 14.48 19.77
CA VAL A 660 3.45 13.91 18.44
C VAL A 660 4.66 12.98 18.43
N ILE A 661 4.50 11.77 17.95
CA ILE A 661 5.57 10.80 17.74
C ILE A 661 6.02 10.92 16.28
N LEU A 662 7.18 11.54 16.06
CA LEU A 662 7.80 11.64 14.73
C LEU A 662 8.80 10.50 14.55
N ARG A 663 8.65 9.74 13.48
CA ARG A 663 9.57 8.68 13.06
C ARG A 663 10.18 9.07 11.72
N LEU A 664 11.51 9.00 11.64
CA LEU A 664 12.29 9.24 10.43
C LEU A 664 13.12 7.97 10.20
N ASN A 665 12.86 7.28 9.10
CA ASN A 665 13.44 5.97 8.83
C ASN A 665 14.27 6.01 7.54
N ALA A 666 15.35 5.25 7.53
CA ALA A 666 16.04 4.89 6.29
C ALA A 666 15.15 4.00 5.43
N VAL A 667 14.53 3.00 6.08
CA VAL A 667 13.70 1.99 5.42
C VAL A 667 12.87 1.22 6.46
N GLN A 668 11.69 0.78 6.06
CA GLN A 668 10.95 -0.29 6.70
C GLN A 668 10.95 -1.54 5.81
N ILE A 669 10.84 -2.73 6.43
CA ILE A 669 10.56 -3.97 5.68
C ILE A 669 9.23 -3.83 4.95
N GLY A 670 9.10 -4.44 3.76
CA GLY A 670 7.85 -4.43 3.00
C GLY A 670 6.65 -4.97 3.79
N LEU A 671 5.47 -4.77 3.28
CA LEU A 671 4.21 -5.26 3.87
C LEU A 671 3.93 -6.71 3.46
N GLY A 672 4.32 -7.09 2.24
CA GLY A 672 3.92 -8.34 1.61
C GLY A 672 2.48 -8.32 1.12
N GLY A 673 2.17 -9.18 0.17
CA GLY A 673 0.87 -9.22 -0.49
C GLY A 673 0.36 -10.63 -0.80
N ASP A 674 1.24 -11.62 -0.99
CA ASP A 674 0.87 -12.95 -1.45
C ASP A 674 -0.26 -13.59 -0.62
N ASN A 675 -0.14 -13.51 0.71
CA ASN A 675 -1.12 -14.01 1.68
C ASN A 675 -0.76 -13.54 3.09
N SER A 676 -1.54 -13.96 4.12
CA SER A 676 -1.33 -13.57 5.53
C SER A 676 -1.01 -14.74 6.46
N TRP A 677 -0.58 -15.90 5.94
CA TRP A 677 -0.37 -17.10 6.77
C TRP A 677 1.00 -17.79 6.59
N TYR A 678 1.78 -17.47 5.57
CA TYR A 678 3.13 -17.97 5.46
C TYR A 678 4.11 -17.15 6.31
N ARG A 679 5.26 -17.74 6.64
CA ARG A 679 6.22 -17.12 7.54
C ARG A 679 6.91 -15.91 6.95
N ILE A 680 7.21 -15.93 5.66
CA ILE A 680 7.87 -14.84 4.94
C ILE A 680 7.09 -14.65 3.64
N ILE A 681 6.41 -13.53 3.55
CA ILE A 681 5.55 -13.14 2.44
C ILE A 681 6.00 -11.82 1.80
N VAL A 682 7.07 -11.22 2.33
CA VAL A 682 7.71 -10.05 1.75
C VAL A 682 8.74 -10.52 0.74
N HIS A 683 8.68 -10.05 -0.49
CA HIS A 683 9.61 -10.41 -1.55
C HIS A 683 11.04 -9.91 -1.27
N GLU A 684 12.04 -10.61 -1.80
CA GLU A 684 13.46 -10.39 -1.51
C GLU A 684 13.91 -8.92 -1.65
N PRO A 685 13.50 -8.14 -2.67
CA PRO A 685 13.91 -6.74 -2.83
C PRO A 685 13.48 -5.83 -1.65
N TYR A 686 12.41 -6.19 -0.97
CA TYR A 686 11.80 -5.39 0.10
C TYR A 686 12.15 -5.87 1.51
N LEU A 687 12.99 -6.90 1.60
CA LEU A 687 13.52 -7.37 2.88
C LEU A 687 14.61 -6.43 3.40
N THR A 688 14.72 -6.36 4.72
CA THR A 688 15.74 -5.57 5.44
C THR A 688 16.68 -6.49 6.21
N PRO A 689 17.55 -7.26 5.52
CA PRO A 689 18.39 -8.26 6.17
C PRO A 689 19.48 -7.61 7.02
N LEU A 690 19.81 -8.22 8.16
CA LEU A 690 20.95 -7.86 9.01
C LEU A 690 22.30 -8.31 8.46
N THR A 691 22.37 -8.74 7.21
CA THR A 691 23.62 -9.12 6.53
C THR A 691 24.30 -7.95 5.82
N ARG A 692 23.71 -6.77 5.85
CA ARG A 692 24.26 -5.53 5.28
C ARG A 692 24.22 -4.40 6.30
N ASP A 693 25.12 -3.44 6.10
CA ASP A 693 25.12 -2.20 6.86
C ASP A 693 24.03 -1.23 6.36
N TYR A 694 23.59 -0.34 7.24
CA TYR A 694 22.63 0.71 6.91
C TYR A 694 23.17 2.06 7.34
N ASP A 695 23.20 2.99 6.38
CA ASP A 695 23.58 4.38 6.59
C ASP A 695 22.45 5.30 6.21
N TYR A 696 22.10 6.25 7.08
CA TYR A 696 21.23 7.35 6.68
C TYR A 696 21.48 8.58 7.53
N ALA A 697 21.09 9.72 6.98
CA ALA A 697 21.18 10.98 7.69
C ALA A 697 19.99 11.89 7.34
N TYR A 698 19.64 12.71 8.28
CA TYR A 698 18.64 13.77 8.11
C TYR A 698 19.07 15.03 8.86
N ILE A 699 18.46 16.17 8.52
CA ILE A 699 18.76 17.44 9.10
C ILE A 699 17.50 17.97 9.75
N LEU A 700 17.54 18.20 11.07
CA LEU A 700 16.51 18.90 11.83
C LEU A 700 16.80 20.40 11.76
N SER A 701 15.77 21.22 11.57
CA SER A 701 15.90 22.68 11.57
C SER A 701 14.69 23.35 12.19
N PRO A 702 14.85 24.41 12.99
CA PRO A 702 13.72 25.26 13.38
C PRO A 702 13.05 25.81 12.12
N LEU A 703 11.73 25.87 12.11
CA LEU A 703 10.95 26.53 11.06
C LEU A 703 10.14 27.66 11.67
N SER A 704 10.36 28.87 11.19
CA SER A 704 9.57 30.03 11.59
C SER A 704 8.37 30.22 10.66
N ALA A 705 7.32 30.88 11.14
CA ALA A 705 6.10 31.19 10.37
C ALA A 705 6.32 31.99 9.07
N LYS A 706 7.49 32.58 8.90
CA LYS A 706 7.85 33.42 7.74
C LYS A 706 8.67 32.68 6.70
N GLU A 707 9.17 31.49 7.02
CA GLU A 707 10.00 30.67 6.13
C GLU A 707 9.15 29.73 5.31
N ASP A 708 9.54 29.55 4.05
CA ASP A 708 9.00 28.48 3.21
C ASP A 708 9.76 27.18 3.51
N ALA A 709 9.04 26.13 3.91
CA ALA A 709 9.61 24.84 4.28
C ALA A 709 10.40 24.19 3.13
N MET A 710 9.92 24.33 1.88
CA MET A 710 10.60 23.79 0.69
C MET A 710 11.93 24.50 0.44
N GLU A 711 11.95 25.82 0.49
CA GLU A 711 13.19 26.60 0.29
C GLU A 711 14.20 26.33 1.39
N LYS A 712 13.72 26.25 2.64
CA LYS A 712 14.58 25.94 3.78
C LYS A 712 15.14 24.53 3.69
N ALA A 713 14.31 23.52 3.39
CA ALA A 713 14.74 22.14 3.20
C ALA A 713 15.83 22.04 2.11
N ARG A 714 15.61 22.70 0.97
CA ARG A 714 16.58 22.75 -0.13
C ARG A 714 17.91 23.36 0.30
N THR A 715 17.86 24.42 1.11
CA THR A 715 19.06 25.11 1.62
C THR A 715 19.86 24.21 2.57
N ILE A 716 19.21 23.66 3.60
CA ILE A 716 19.92 22.88 4.63
C ILE A 716 20.46 21.54 4.10
N ARG A 717 19.81 20.92 3.12
CA ARG A 717 20.29 19.70 2.45
C ARG A 717 21.64 19.89 1.72
N ASN A 718 22.01 21.12 1.46
CA ASN A 718 23.31 21.48 0.85
C ASN A 718 24.38 21.91 1.85
N TYR A 719 24.12 21.76 3.15
CA TYR A 719 25.14 22.00 4.15
C TYR A 719 26.23 20.93 4.08
N PRO A 720 27.53 21.30 4.22
CA PRO A 720 28.66 20.38 4.10
C PRO A 720 28.81 19.42 5.28
#